data_6d3635e761356fdb2c55010e6008422a
#
_entry.id   6d3635e761356fdb2c55010e6008422a
#
_cell.length_a   1.000
_cell.length_b   1.000
_cell.length_c   1.000
_cell.angle_alpha   90.00
_cell.angle_beta   90.00
_cell.angle_gamma   90.00
#
_symmetry.space_group_name_H-M   'P 1'
#
loop_
_entity.id
_entity.type
_entity.pdbx_description
1 polymer ?
#
loop_
_entity_poly.entity_id
_entity_poly.type
_entity_poly.pdbx_seq_one_letter_code
_entity_poly.pdbx_strand_id
1 'polypeptide(L)'
;MPQPAADIRRTAFRRATELVAALHLPHGTALAATGSYARRELTAHSDLDLLLICPPDQALDSAVKHQVENLWYPIWDAKIRLDYAVRTPEECANIIADNAVAGLSLLDLTHVAGNPSLTEHARKLVLRTWRIALSRNFDNIIDIAIARWRRSGPVVSMTHPDLKHGRGGLRDHELLTALAFGNLCDAPDLTDQRTLLLDTRTMLHQHARRPRDVLDPEFAADIAIDLGFRDRYALSRAIAEAARAIDDALTSGLTTARNLLRPTTPTSRKPERRRPLDIDVVDAGGSVSLSRNPNLTDPALLLRVAAASARTGLPIHPATWSRLAALPPMPDRWPAAAASDFLALLSSPHHTARVITELDNHGLWSPLVPAWDNIRGLIPREPIHTQTIDQHCLQVTQNCAAHHVAAARPDLLYLAALFHDIGKGQGVPHAELGATRVAAMAATLRLNHHDASVVTTLVRHHTLIPNLVAHRDVESDDAVTELLDAVGYDLLTVELMRVLVQADALATGTWTPTLRAGTAILCDRARARLTGSQPRPPRLDFPHDFTSRAGLPLDLIPGPEVNNATVRWVGHYLRESIRVLALMAAKGWNINSAEFVVEPDHTRARFTVYNTLGTGFDQAEFAQAYKSGVYSALPDTTPTIAATTATFWFGNILEIRTTDRQAALGTLMEVLPELHWLTMSNPGATMIVQCSLRPGFDRAAVERDVTRVLTTS
;
A
#
# COMPACT_ATOMS: atom_id res chain seq x y z
N MET A 1 33.38 29.06 -5.25
CA MET A 1 32.04 28.79 -4.72
C MET A 1 31.21 28.18 -5.83
N PRO A 2 30.44 27.14 -5.62
CA PRO A 2 29.56 26.61 -6.64
C PRO A 2 28.56 27.69 -7.07
N GLN A 3 28.24 27.74 -8.35
CA GLN A 3 27.32 28.72 -8.89
C GLN A 3 25.91 28.35 -8.43
N PRO A 4 25.11 29.23 -7.78
CA PRO A 4 23.77 28.91 -7.36
C PRO A 4 22.91 28.41 -8.53
N ALA A 5 22.06 27.42 -8.32
CA ALA A 5 21.21 26.84 -9.36
C ALA A 5 20.35 27.90 -10.08
N ALA A 6 19.87 28.91 -9.34
CA ALA A 6 19.13 30.04 -9.90
C ALA A 6 19.97 30.87 -10.87
N ASP A 7 21.30 31.01 -10.64
CA ASP A 7 22.20 31.77 -11.53
C ASP A 7 22.44 31.01 -12.83
N ILE A 8 22.55 29.68 -12.75
CA ILE A 8 22.66 28.81 -13.94
C ILE A 8 21.42 28.98 -14.81
N ARG A 9 20.22 28.94 -14.21
CA ARG A 9 18.97 29.14 -14.95
C ARG A 9 18.86 30.55 -15.53
N ARG A 10 19.24 31.59 -14.77
CA ARG A 10 19.25 32.98 -15.28
C ARG A 10 20.19 33.10 -16.48
N THR A 11 21.37 32.51 -16.43
CA THR A 11 22.33 32.51 -17.52
C THR A 11 21.80 31.78 -18.76
N ALA A 12 21.19 30.61 -18.58
CA ALA A 12 20.55 29.84 -19.67
C ALA A 12 19.39 30.64 -20.29
N PHE A 13 18.55 31.26 -19.46
CA PHE A 13 17.43 32.08 -19.91
C PHE A 13 17.91 33.32 -20.70
N ARG A 14 18.91 34.03 -20.20
CA ARG A 14 19.49 35.19 -20.89
C ARG A 14 20.05 34.79 -22.25
N ARG A 15 20.85 33.71 -22.33
CA ARG A 15 21.40 33.21 -23.58
C ARG A 15 20.28 32.85 -24.58
N ALA A 16 19.24 32.20 -24.14
CA ALA A 16 18.09 31.87 -24.98
C ALA A 16 17.37 33.12 -25.46
N THR A 17 17.21 34.14 -24.60
CA THR A 17 16.55 35.40 -24.93
C THR A 17 17.37 36.20 -25.95
N GLU A 18 18.69 36.23 -25.83
CA GLU A 18 19.59 36.89 -26.78
C GLU A 18 19.48 36.22 -28.17
N LEU A 19 19.45 34.88 -28.25
CA LEU A 19 19.29 34.17 -29.51
C LEU A 19 17.92 34.39 -30.14
N VAL A 20 16.87 34.40 -29.34
CA VAL A 20 15.50 34.61 -29.81
C VAL A 20 15.30 36.06 -30.26
N ALA A 21 15.95 37.03 -29.62
CA ALA A 21 15.93 38.47 -30.03
C ALA A 21 16.61 38.69 -31.39
N ALA A 22 17.52 37.80 -31.81
CA ALA A 22 18.18 37.89 -33.11
C ALA A 22 17.32 37.33 -34.28
N LEU A 23 16.16 36.70 -34.00
CA LEU A 23 15.28 36.12 -35.00
C LEU A 23 14.51 37.22 -35.76
N HIS A 24 14.47 37.12 -37.09
CA HIS A 24 13.72 38.01 -37.96
C HIS A 24 12.34 37.43 -38.23
N LEU A 25 11.36 37.86 -37.44
CA LEU A 25 9.99 37.35 -37.55
C LEU A 25 9.29 37.85 -38.81
N PRO A 26 8.46 37.02 -39.49
CA PRO A 26 7.58 37.49 -40.53
C PRO A 26 6.63 38.58 -40.02
N HIS A 27 6.34 39.55 -40.90
CA HIS A 27 5.50 40.70 -40.50
C HIS A 27 4.12 40.25 -40.00
N GLY A 28 3.65 40.85 -38.93
CA GLY A 28 2.33 40.56 -38.33
C GLY A 28 2.28 39.32 -37.45
N THR A 29 3.34 38.51 -37.41
CA THR A 29 3.40 37.32 -36.56
C THR A 29 3.83 37.64 -35.13
N ALA A 30 3.65 36.67 -34.22
CA ALA A 30 4.14 36.72 -32.87
C ALA A 30 4.94 35.44 -32.55
N LEU A 31 6.02 35.61 -31.83
CA LEU A 31 6.74 34.46 -31.23
C LEU A 31 6.38 34.37 -29.76
N ALA A 32 5.97 33.20 -29.35
CA ALA A 32 5.65 32.84 -27.98
C ALA A 32 6.50 31.66 -27.53
N ALA A 33 6.76 31.62 -26.22
CA ALA A 33 7.38 30.49 -25.57
C ALA A 33 6.33 29.62 -24.85
N THR A 34 6.64 28.33 -24.74
CA THR A 34 5.92 27.38 -23.88
C THR A 34 6.91 26.66 -22.97
N GLY A 35 6.42 25.82 -22.07
CA GLY A 35 7.26 24.94 -21.26
C GLY A 35 8.31 25.66 -20.41
N SER A 36 9.52 25.11 -20.34
CA SER A 36 10.58 25.59 -19.44
C SER A 36 11.07 27.00 -19.75
N TYR A 37 11.05 27.40 -21.02
CA TYR A 37 11.43 28.78 -21.39
C TYR A 37 10.37 29.79 -20.94
N ALA A 38 9.11 29.49 -21.15
CA ALA A 38 7.99 30.34 -20.71
C ALA A 38 8.00 30.54 -19.18
N ARG A 39 8.30 29.49 -18.43
CA ARG A 39 8.37 29.51 -16.95
C ARG A 39 9.70 30.05 -16.40
N ARG A 40 10.67 30.43 -17.25
CA ARG A 40 12.03 30.87 -16.89
C ARG A 40 12.83 29.80 -16.12
N GLU A 41 12.68 28.53 -16.51
CA GLU A 41 13.24 27.35 -15.83
C GLU A 41 14.26 26.60 -16.68
N LEU A 42 14.76 27.23 -17.72
CA LEU A 42 15.79 26.63 -18.57
C LEU A 42 17.01 26.24 -17.75
N THR A 43 17.46 25.03 -17.94
CA THR A 43 18.78 24.55 -17.52
C THR A 43 19.76 24.64 -18.70
N ALA A 44 21.04 24.41 -18.46
CA ALA A 44 22.06 24.44 -19.52
C ALA A 44 21.79 23.46 -20.69
N HIS A 45 20.97 22.44 -20.46
CA HIS A 45 20.67 21.37 -21.44
C HIS A 45 19.17 21.27 -21.75
N SER A 46 18.36 22.28 -21.43
CA SER A 46 16.95 22.31 -21.79
C SER A 46 16.74 22.55 -23.27
N ASP A 47 15.67 21.98 -23.81
CA ASP A 47 15.17 22.29 -25.12
C ASP A 47 14.44 23.65 -25.10
N LEU A 48 14.40 24.37 -26.20
CA LEU A 48 13.57 25.54 -26.39
C LEU A 48 12.25 25.13 -27.04
N ASP A 49 11.15 25.41 -26.36
CA ASP A 49 9.79 25.18 -26.87
C ASP A 49 9.24 26.53 -27.39
N LEU A 50 9.17 26.71 -28.69
CA LEU A 50 8.75 27.96 -29.33
C LEU A 50 7.51 27.74 -30.21
N LEU A 51 6.64 28.76 -30.20
CA LEU A 51 5.44 28.79 -31.00
C LEU A 51 5.41 30.07 -31.83
N LEU A 52 5.46 29.95 -33.15
CA LEU A 52 5.20 31.08 -34.04
C LEU A 52 3.69 31.15 -34.28
N ILE A 53 3.08 32.24 -33.84
CA ILE A 53 1.65 32.51 -33.99
C ILE A 53 1.45 33.39 -35.20
N CYS A 54 0.72 32.90 -36.20
CA CYS A 54 0.40 33.60 -37.43
C CYS A 54 -1.03 34.14 -37.41
N PRO A 55 -1.29 35.33 -38.01
CA PRO A 55 -2.65 35.76 -38.28
C PRO A 55 -3.38 34.74 -39.17
N PRO A 56 -4.70 34.56 -39.04
CA PRO A 56 -5.47 33.56 -39.81
C PRO A 56 -5.31 33.69 -41.34
N ASP A 57 -5.16 34.91 -41.81
CA ASP A 57 -5.07 35.23 -43.25
C ASP A 57 -3.68 34.96 -43.88
N GLN A 58 -2.64 34.78 -43.04
CA GLN A 58 -1.24 34.59 -43.50
C GLN A 58 -0.72 33.15 -43.39
N ALA A 59 -1.45 32.27 -42.75
CA ALA A 59 -0.97 30.93 -42.43
C ALA A 59 -0.63 30.04 -43.66
N LEU A 60 -0.93 30.42 -44.87
CA LEU A 60 -0.82 29.59 -46.07
C LEU A 60 0.02 30.21 -47.19
N ASP A 61 0.60 31.41 -47.04
CA ASP A 61 1.44 32.04 -48.07
C ASP A 61 2.78 31.31 -48.19
N SER A 62 3.19 30.97 -49.46
CA SER A 62 4.45 30.29 -49.74
C SER A 62 5.67 31.13 -49.34
N ALA A 63 5.59 32.46 -49.41
CA ALA A 63 6.65 33.35 -48.98
C ALA A 63 6.87 33.29 -47.49
N VAL A 64 5.78 33.26 -46.70
CA VAL A 64 5.85 33.12 -45.23
C VAL A 64 6.41 31.74 -44.84
N LYS A 65 6.04 30.65 -45.53
CA LYS A 65 6.60 29.33 -45.27
C LYS A 65 8.12 29.30 -45.44
N HIS A 66 8.64 29.90 -46.50
CA HIS A 66 10.09 29.94 -46.73
C HIS A 66 10.82 30.81 -45.68
N GLN A 67 10.22 31.92 -45.24
CA GLN A 67 10.76 32.73 -44.14
C GLN A 67 10.79 31.94 -42.84
N VAL A 68 9.76 31.17 -42.53
CA VAL A 68 9.67 30.32 -41.30
C VAL A 68 10.69 29.19 -41.33
N GLU A 69 10.94 28.58 -42.48
CA GLU A 69 11.98 27.53 -42.60
C GLU A 69 13.38 28.06 -42.26
N ASN A 70 13.68 29.31 -42.62
CA ASN A 70 14.96 29.96 -42.36
C ASN A 70 15.06 30.58 -40.97
N LEU A 71 13.92 30.79 -40.28
CA LEU A 71 13.84 31.47 -39.00
C LEU A 71 14.67 30.79 -37.89
N TRP A 72 14.76 29.48 -37.92
CA TRP A 72 15.28 28.67 -36.81
C TRP A 72 16.79 28.40 -36.90
N TYR A 73 17.46 28.72 -38.02
CA TYR A 73 18.89 28.48 -38.21
C TYR A 73 19.79 29.06 -37.12
N PRO A 74 19.57 30.29 -36.59
CA PRO A 74 20.42 30.81 -35.52
C PRO A 74 20.39 29.99 -34.24
N ILE A 75 19.26 29.33 -33.94
CA ILE A 75 19.11 28.45 -32.77
C ILE A 75 19.84 27.12 -33.00
N TRP A 76 19.70 26.53 -34.20
CA TRP A 76 20.37 25.30 -34.58
C TRP A 76 21.89 25.46 -34.66
N ASP A 77 22.35 26.56 -35.21
CA ASP A 77 23.79 26.90 -35.28
C ASP A 77 24.38 27.07 -33.87
N ALA A 78 23.60 27.56 -32.91
CA ALA A 78 23.97 27.61 -31.49
C ALA A 78 23.97 26.23 -30.79
N LYS A 79 23.61 25.14 -31.53
CA LYS A 79 23.50 23.76 -31.03
C LYS A 79 22.52 23.60 -29.89
N ILE A 80 21.45 24.41 -29.85
CA ILE A 80 20.36 24.29 -28.90
C ILE A 80 19.25 23.46 -29.55
N ARG A 81 18.73 22.50 -28.81
CA ARG A 81 17.58 21.72 -29.26
C ARG A 81 16.34 22.61 -29.26
N LEU A 82 15.61 22.57 -30.34
CA LEU A 82 14.42 23.36 -30.57
C LEU A 82 13.25 22.46 -30.89
N ASP A 83 12.17 22.57 -30.12
CA ASP A 83 10.85 22.13 -30.49
C ASP A 83 10.04 23.35 -30.90
N TYR A 84 9.49 23.34 -32.12
CA TYR A 84 8.74 24.48 -32.60
C TYR A 84 7.48 24.07 -33.34
N ALA A 85 6.50 24.96 -33.28
CA ALA A 85 5.29 24.83 -34.07
C ALA A 85 4.90 26.19 -34.67
N VAL A 86 4.14 26.15 -35.77
CA VAL A 86 3.56 27.34 -36.42
C VAL A 86 2.05 27.17 -36.43
N ARG A 87 1.31 28.11 -35.85
CA ARG A 87 -0.14 27.96 -35.64
C ARG A 87 -0.85 29.31 -35.65
N THR A 88 -2.11 29.27 -35.95
CA THR A 88 -3.02 30.39 -35.66
C THR A 88 -3.51 30.32 -34.22
N PRO A 89 -4.08 31.41 -33.65
CA PRO A 89 -4.72 31.36 -32.35
C PRO A 89 -5.80 30.30 -32.23
N GLU A 90 -6.58 30.09 -33.29
CA GLU A 90 -7.65 29.10 -33.37
C GLU A 90 -7.09 27.66 -33.38
N GLU A 91 -6.02 27.42 -34.12
CA GLU A 91 -5.35 26.11 -34.13
C GLU A 91 -4.78 25.74 -32.76
N CYS A 92 -4.25 26.73 -32.03
CA CYS A 92 -3.82 26.52 -30.64
C CYS A 92 -4.98 26.06 -29.75
N ALA A 93 -6.16 26.64 -29.93
CA ALA A 93 -7.34 26.26 -29.17
C ALA A 93 -7.87 24.87 -29.60
N ASN A 94 -7.85 24.57 -30.93
CA ASN A 94 -8.34 23.30 -31.48
C ASN A 94 -7.53 22.11 -30.96
N ILE A 95 -6.21 22.23 -30.81
CA ILE A 95 -5.39 21.17 -30.24
C ILE A 95 -5.85 20.81 -28.83
N ILE A 96 -6.23 21.77 -28.02
CA ILE A 96 -6.75 21.52 -26.67
C ILE A 96 -8.10 20.81 -26.73
N ALA A 97 -8.95 21.18 -27.69
CA ALA A 97 -10.24 20.51 -27.88
C ALA A 97 -10.08 19.06 -28.33
N ASP A 98 -9.12 18.80 -29.23
CA ASP A 98 -8.88 17.47 -29.81
C ASP A 98 -8.02 16.58 -28.92
N ASN A 99 -7.00 17.15 -28.26
CA ASN A 99 -6.08 16.45 -27.39
C ASN A 99 -5.65 17.37 -26.22
N ALA A 100 -6.42 17.31 -25.13
CA ALA A 100 -6.17 18.12 -23.94
C ALA A 100 -4.77 17.90 -23.34
N VAL A 101 -4.19 16.70 -23.46
CA VAL A 101 -2.84 16.39 -22.95
C VAL A 101 -1.75 17.10 -23.76
N ALA A 102 -1.86 17.08 -25.08
CA ALA A 102 -0.95 17.85 -25.96
C ALA A 102 -1.11 19.36 -25.72
N GLY A 103 -2.31 19.79 -25.33
CA GLY A 103 -2.61 21.17 -25.02
C GLY A 103 -2.02 21.69 -23.69
N LEU A 104 -1.60 20.81 -22.75
CA LEU A 104 -1.06 21.23 -21.45
C LEU A 104 0.11 22.21 -21.57
N SER A 105 1.01 22.03 -22.54
CA SER A 105 2.15 22.94 -22.76
C SER A 105 1.71 24.34 -23.17
N LEU A 106 0.55 24.50 -23.82
CA LEU A 106 0.02 25.79 -24.25
C LEU A 106 -0.54 26.65 -23.09
N LEU A 107 -0.76 26.06 -21.92
CA LEU A 107 -1.21 26.82 -20.74
C LEU A 107 -0.14 27.79 -20.23
N ASP A 108 1.14 27.53 -20.50
CA ASP A 108 2.27 28.38 -20.15
C ASP A 108 2.56 29.46 -21.20
N LEU A 109 1.76 29.59 -22.26
CA LEU A 109 2.01 30.47 -23.40
C LEU A 109 2.37 31.87 -22.99
N THR A 110 3.60 32.30 -23.28
CA THR A 110 4.16 33.59 -22.89
C THR A 110 4.73 34.29 -24.11
N HIS A 111 4.39 35.57 -24.29
CA HIS A 111 4.90 36.39 -25.37
C HIS A 111 6.41 36.62 -25.28
N VAL A 112 7.11 36.49 -26.41
CA VAL A 112 8.57 36.71 -26.52
C VAL A 112 8.90 37.85 -27.48
N ALA A 113 8.33 37.85 -28.68
CA ALA A 113 8.61 38.89 -29.69
C ALA A 113 7.46 39.01 -30.70
N GLY A 114 7.49 40.05 -31.51
CA GLY A 114 6.49 40.31 -32.56
C GLY A 114 5.21 40.96 -32.02
N ASN A 115 4.04 40.58 -32.55
CA ASN A 115 2.76 41.21 -32.22
C ASN A 115 2.18 40.65 -30.88
N PRO A 116 2.20 41.42 -29.76
CA PRO A 116 1.74 40.93 -28.46
C PRO A 116 0.23 40.70 -28.43
N SER A 117 -0.55 41.44 -29.22
CA SER A 117 -2.02 41.24 -29.27
C SER A 117 -2.41 39.86 -29.79
N LEU A 118 -1.61 39.31 -30.72
CA LEU A 118 -1.84 37.99 -31.30
C LEU A 118 -1.58 36.89 -30.24
N THR A 119 -0.50 37.02 -29.46
CA THR A 119 -0.20 36.12 -28.36
C THR A 119 -1.28 36.16 -27.28
N GLU A 120 -1.73 37.36 -26.90
CA GLU A 120 -2.78 37.51 -25.90
C GLU A 120 -4.13 36.93 -26.39
N HIS A 121 -4.43 37.08 -27.66
CA HIS A 121 -5.61 36.48 -28.26
C HIS A 121 -5.54 34.96 -28.20
N ALA A 122 -4.42 34.36 -28.64
CA ALA A 122 -4.20 32.92 -28.55
C ALA A 122 -4.33 32.43 -27.10
N ARG A 123 -3.71 33.11 -26.16
CA ARG A 123 -3.77 32.76 -24.73
C ARG A 123 -5.20 32.77 -24.18
N LYS A 124 -6.00 33.76 -24.52
CA LYS A 124 -7.42 33.81 -24.10
C LYS A 124 -8.23 32.66 -24.69
N LEU A 125 -8.02 32.34 -25.97
CA LEU A 125 -8.68 31.18 -26.59
C LEU A 125 -8.27 29.86 -25.95
N VAL A 126 -6.97 29.66 -25.75
CA VAL A 126 -6.40 28.49 -25.08
C VAL A 126 -7.04 28.27 -23.69
N LEU A 127 -7.04 29.29 -22.83
CA LEU A 127 -7.61 29.18 -21.48
C LEU A 127 -9.12 28.94 -21.49
N ARG A 128 -9.85 29.57 -22.41
CA ARG A 128 -11.30 29.33 -22.55
C ARG A 128 -11.57 27.89 -22.98
N THR A 129 -10.86 27.40 -23.98
CA THR A 129 -11.03 26.06 -24.50
C THR A 129 -10.61 25.02 -23.48
N TRP A 130 -9.52 25.28 -22.73
CA TRP A 130 -9.06 24.40 -21.65
C TRP A 130 -10.15 24.15 -20.61
N ARG A 131 -10.81 25.19 -20.13
CA ARG A 131 -11.88 25.07 -19.14
C ARG A 131 -13.05 24.20 -19.61
N ILE A 132 -13.33 24.20 -20.91
CA ILE A 132 -14.41 23.38 -21.51
C ILE A 132 -13.91 21.95 -21.75
N ALA A 133 -12.70 21.80 -22.31
CA ALA A 133 -12.14 20.50 -22.67
C ALA A 133 -11.77 19.66 -21.45
N LEU A 134 -11.29 20.31 -20.38
CA LEU A 134 -10.82 19.62 -19.17
C LEU A 134 -11.92 18.75 -18.55
N SER A 135 -13.15 19.24 -18.45
CA SER A 135 -14.26 18.47 -17.89
C SER A 135 -14.61 17.23 -18.71
N ARG A 136 -14.39 17.28 -20.02
CA ARG A 136 -14.68 16.15 -20.94
C ARG A 136 -13.54 15.14 -21.00
N ASN A 137 -12.31 15.60 -20.81
CA ASN A 137 -11.09 14.80 -20.95
C ASN A 137 -10.43 14.46 -19.61
N PHE A 138 -11.09 14.75 -18.48
CA PHE A 138 -10.51 14.61 -17.14
C PHE A 138 -9.95 13.21 -16.90
N ASP A 139 -10.73 12.16 -17.14
CA ASP A 139 -10.29 10.80 -16.91
C ASP A 139 -9.09 10.41 -17.78
N ASN A 140 -9.08 10.80 -19.06
CA ASN A 140 -7.95 10.55 -19.96
C ASN A 140 -6.66 11.24 -19.49
N ILE A 141 -6.74 12.48 -19.01
CA ILE A 141 -5.58 13.21 -18.45
C ILE A 141 -5.04 12.48 -17.22
N ILE A 142 -5.92 11.98 -16.36
CA ILE A 142 -5.53 11.23 -15.15
C ILE A 142 -4.94 9.86 -15.52
N ASP A 143 -5.50 9.14 -16.48
CA ASP A 143 -4.97 7.86 -16.93
C ASP A 143 -3.54 7.99 -17.48
N ILE A 144 -3.24 9.07 -18.21
CA ILE A 144 -1.89 9.37 -18.68
C ILE A 144 -0.95 9.70 -17.52
N ALA A 145 -1.43 10.44 -16.49
CA ALA A 145 -0.66 10.68 -15.29
C ALA A 145 -0.37 9.38 -14.53
N ILE A 146 -1.36 8.49 -14.37
CA ILE A 146 -1.21 7.18 -13.76
C ILE A 146 -0.20 6.31 -14.54
N ALA A 147 -0.27 6.29 -15.86
CA ALA A 147 0.68 5.54 -16.70
C ALA A 147 2.12 6.07 -16.54
N ARG A 148 2.29 7.39 -16.41
CA ARG A 148 3.56 8.05 -16.12
C ARG A 148 4.09 7.65 -14.73
N TRP A 149 3.25 7.68 -13.69
CA TRP A 149 3.64 7.28 -12.34
C TRP A 149 4.05 5.80 -12.26
N ARG A 150 3.33 4.91 -12.96
CA ARG A 150 3.71 3.49 -13.02
C ARG A 150 5.09 3.27 -13.63
N ARG A 151 5.49 4.10 -14.59
CA ARG A 151 6.79 4.00 -15.26
C ARG A 151 7.93 4.62 -14.44
N SER A 152 7.70 5.79 -13.81
CA SER A 152 8.74 6.59 -13.14
C SER A 152 8.77 6.41 -11.63
N GLY A 153 7.78 5.76 -11.02
CA GLY A 153 7.66 5.57 -9.57
C GLY A 153 7.37 6.86 -8.79
N PRO A 154 7.18 6.77 -7.48
CA PRO A 154 6.99 7.93 -6.60
C PRO A 154 8.34 8.54 -6.19
N VAL A 155 8.49 9.87 -6.33
CA VAL A 155 9.71 10.60 -5.92
C VAL A 155 10.01 10.40 -4.43
N VAL A 156 8.96 10.35 -3.61
CA VAL A 156 9.05 10.22 -2.14
C VAL A 156 9.84 8.98 -1.68
N SER A 157 9.76 7.87 -2.42
CA SER A 157 10.22 6.57 -1.94
C SER A 157 11.26 5.87 -2.83
N MET A 158 11.62 6.48 -3.97
CA MET A 158 12.63 5.89 -4.86
C MET A 158 14.04 6.31 -4.46
N THR A 159 14.99 5.37 -4.53
CA THR A 159 16.43 5.66 -4.32
C THR A 159 17.04 6.46 -5.47
N HIS A 160 16.45 6.33 -6.66
CA HIS A 160 16.79 7.06 -7.88
C HIS A 160 15.53 7.80 -8.37
N PRO A 161 15.09 8.87 -7.68
CA PRO A 161 13.85 9.52 -8.01
C PRO A 161 13.92 10.26 -9.34
N ASP A 162 12.91 10.09 -10.18
CA ASP A 162 12.68 10.93 -11.35
C ASP A 162 11.99 12.24 -10.90
N LEU A 163 12.79 13.29 -10.76
CA LEU A 163 12.35 14.59 -10.22
C LEU A 163 11.29 15.27 -11.09
N LYS A 164 11.19 14.91 -12.37
CA LYS A 164 10.27 15.51 -13.33
C LYS A 164 9.01 14.67 -13.53
N HIS A 165 9.17 13.36 -13.81
CA HIS A 165 8.09 12.48 -14.22
C HIS A 165 7.55 11.61 -13.08
N GLY A 166 8.28 11.44 -11.99
CA GLY A 166 7.86 10.69 -10.82
C GLY A 166 6.64 11.30 -10.15
N ARG A 167 5.88 10.49 -9.43
CA ARG A 167 4.75 10.98 -8.64
C ARG A 167 5.23 11.91 -7.51
N GLY A 168 4.63 13.07 -7.39
CA GLY A 168 5.12 14.16 -6.55
C GLY A 168 6.23 15.01 -7.18
N GLY A 169 6.58 14.78 -8.47
CA GLY A 169 7.58 15.56 -9.21
C GLY A 169 7.03 16.81 -9.89
N LEU A 170 7.89 17.48 -10.67
CA LEU A 170 7.58 18.76 -11.33
C LEU A 170 6.35 18.67 -12.25
N ARG A 171 6.14 17.55 -12.96
CA ARG A 171 4.97 17.34 -13.83
C ARG A 171 3.65 17.22 -13.05
N ASP A 172 3.70 16.84 -11.78
CA ASP A 172 2.52 16.79 -10.93
C ASP A 172 2.13 18.18 -10.41
N HIS A 173 3.13 19.03 -10.12
CA HIS A 173 2.88 20.44 -9.87
C HIS A 173 2.23 21.13 -11.08
N GLU A 174 2.74 20.85 -12.30
CA GLU A 174 2.17 21.39 -13.53
C GLU A 174 0.73 20.91 -13.73
N LEU A 175 0.44 19.64 -13.46
CA LEU A 175 -0.92 19.09 -13.54
C LEU A 175 -1.87 19.74 -12.54
N LEU A 176 -1.43 19.94 -11.28
CA LEU A 176 -2.21 20.64 -10.27
C LEU A 176 -2.54 22.08 -10.72
N THR A 177 -1.55 22.78 -11.25
CA THR A 177 -1.73 24.14 -11.81
C THR A 177 -2.72 24.15 -12.97
N ALA A 178 -2.65 23.16 -13.86
CA ALA A 178 -3.58 23.01 -14.97
C ALA A 178 -5.02 22.74 -14.53
N LEU A 179 -5.21 21.93 -13.48
CA LEU A 179 -6.53 21.71 -12.86
C LEU A 179 -7.09 23.01 -12.25
N ALA A 180 -6.24 23.79 -11.59
CA ALA A 180 -6.62 25.10 -11.02
C ALA A 180 -7.00 26.12 -12.11
N PHE A 181 -6.28 26.19 -13.23
CA PHE A 181 -6.66 27.00 -14.38
C PHE A 181 -8.02 26.59 -14.98
N GLY A 182 -8.38 25.32 -14.83
CA GLY A 182 -9.69 24.82 -15.21
C GLY A 182 -10.80 25.05 -14.17
N ASN A 183 -10.49 25.70 -13.05
CA ASN A 183 -11.39 25.91 -11.90
C ASN A 183 -11.93 24.59 -11.29
N LEU A 184 -11.18 23.52 -11.36
CA LEU A 184 -11.56 22.22 -10.77
C LEU A 184 -11.02 22.00 -9.37
N CYS A 185 -10.00 22.76 -8.96
CA CYS A 185 -9.45 22.76 -7.60
C CYS A 185 -8.71 24.06 -7.33
N ASP A 186 -8.35 24.27 -6.07
CA ASP A 186 -7.36 25.28 -5.66
C ASP A 186 -5.95 24.69 -5.77
N ALA A 187 -4.96 25.53 -6.05
CA ALA A 187 -3.54 25.18 -5.97
C ALA A 187 -2.93 25.92 -4.77
N PRO A 188 -2.49 25.19 -3.73
CA PRO A 188 -1.76 25.81 -2.62
C PRO A 188 -0.40 26.34 -3.09
N ASP A 189 0.20 27.22 -2.30
CA ASP A 189 1.56 27.67 -2.56
C ASP A 189 2.57 26.55 -2.29
N LEU A 190 3.20 26.06 -3.35
CA LEU A 190 4.22 25.02 -3.36
C LEU A 190 5.53 25.53 -3.97
N THR A 191 5.77 26.84 -3.91
CA THR A 191 6.91 27.50 -4.53
C THR A 191 8.24 26.97 -4.02
N ASP A 192 8.38 26.77 -2.70
CA ASP A 192 9.62 26.27 -2.10
C ASP A 192 9.89 24.81 -2.50
N GLN A 193 8.86 23.96 -2.46
CA GLN A 193 8.94 22.54 -2.83
C GLN A 193 9.35 22.39 -4.30
N ARG A 194 8.68 23.13 -5.16
CA ARG A 194 8.96 23.16 -6.59
C ARG A 194 10.37 23.68 -6.88
N THR A 195 10.79 24.73 -6.19
CA THR A 195 12.14 25.35 -6.34
C THR A 195 13.22 24.33 -5.96
N LEU A 196 13.06 23.59 -4.85
CA LEU A 196 14.01 22.56 -4.45
C LEU A 196 14.16 21.47 -5.53
N LEU A 197 13.07 20.95 -6.07
CA LEU A 197 13.13 19.94 -7.13
C LEU A 197 13.78 20.49 -8.40
N LEU A 198 13.50 21.75 -8.75
CA LEU A 198 14.06 22.43 -9.90
C LEU A 198 15.55 22.74 -9.73
N ASP A 199 15.97 23.17 -8.54
CA ASP A 199 17.37 23.41 -8.19
C ASP A 199 18.18 22.13 -8.25
N THR A 200 17.66 21.06 -7.64
CA THR A 200 18.28 19.73 -7.70
C THR A 200 18.44 19.24 -9.14
N ARG A 201 17.39 19.38 -9.96
CA ARG A 201 17.41 19.03 -11.39
C ARG A 201 18.42 19.89 -12.18
N THR A 202 18.53 21.17 -11.87
CA THR A 202 19.49 22.08 -12.50
C THR A 202 20.93 21.64 -12.22
N MET A 203 21.23 21.34 -10.97
CA MET A 203 22.56 20.83 -10.58
C MET A 203 22.84 19.46 -11.17
N LEU A 204 21.84 18.57 -11.24
CA LEU A 204 21.96 17.27 -11.88
C LEU A 204 22.35 17.41 -13.37
N HIS A 205 21.73 18.33 -14.12
CA HIS A 205 22.11 18.60 -15.50
C HIS A 205 23.55 19.15 -15.61
N GLN A 206 23.96 19.96 -14.65
CA GLN A 206 25.31 20.52 -14.62
C GLN A 206 26.37 19.42 -14.38
N HIS A 207 26.18 18.56 -13.38
CA HIS A 207 27.11 17.46 -13.06
C HIS A 207 27.12 16.38 -14.13
N ALA A 208 25.93 15.97 -14.61
CA ALA A 208 25.80 14.94 -15.63
C ALA A 208 26.21 15.41 -17.04
N ARG A 209 26.34 16.75 -17.27
CA ARG A 209 26.62 17.37 -18.58
C ARG A 209 25.68 16.95 -19.71
N ARG A 210 24.46 16.63 -19.35
CA ARG A 210 23.37 16.19 -20.24
C ARG A 210 22.02 16.37 -19.56
N PRO A 211 20.90 16.39 -20.34
CA PRO A 211 19.58 16.38 -19.73
C PRO A 211 19.35 15.05 -19.03
N ARG A 212 19.01 15.10 -17.73
CA ARG A 212 18.72 13.94 -16.90
C ARG A 212 17.71 14.32 -15.82
N ASP A 213 16.68 13.53 -15.68
CA ASP A 213 15.59 13.80 -14.72
C ASP A 213 15.65 12.86 -13.51
N VAL A 214 16.39 11.75 -13.61
CA VAL A 214 16.59 10.76 -12.54
C VAL A 214 17.85 11.11 -11.75
N LEU A 215 17.70 11.34 -10.45
CA LEU A 215 18.80 11.63 -9.53
C LEU A 215 19.53 10.35 -9.16
N ASP A 216 20.74 10.17 -9.68
CA ASP A 216 21.59 9.07 -9.29
C ASP A 216 22.40 9.37 -8.03
N PRO A 217 22.66 8.36 -7.19
CA PRO A 217 23.48 8.49 -5.99
C PRO A 217 24.90 9.01 -6.24
N GLU A 218 25.45 8.78 -7.44
CA GLU A 218 26.80 9.26 -7.81
C GLU A 218 26.88 10.79 -7.85
N PHE A 219 25.80 11.48 -8.23
CA PHE A 219 25.74 12.94 -8.26
C PHE A 219 25.15 13.54 -6.99
N ALA A 220 24.41 12.75 -6.21
CA ALA A 220 23.64 13.25 -5.08
C ALA A 220 24.50 13.88 -3.98
N ALA A 221 25.74 13.40 -3.78
CA ALA A 221 26.66 13.94 -2.78
C ALA A 221 27.16 15.36 -3.16
N ASP A 222 27.58 15.53 -4.41
CA ASP A 222 28.07 16.82 -4.90
C ASP A 222 26.94 17.83 -5.00
N ILE A 223 25.76 17.41 -5.47
CA ILE A 223 24.57 18.25 -5.53
C ILE A 223 24.13 18.71 -4.13
N ALA A 224 24.21 17.83 -3.12
CA ALA A 224 23.90 18.18 -1.75
C ALA A 224 24.80 19.33 -1.24
N ILE A 225 26.10 19.23 -1.49
CA ILE A 225 27.08 20.26 -1.12
C ILE A 225 26.76 21.58 -1.84
N ASP A 226 26.50 21.52 -3.14
CA ASP A 226 26.21 22.71 -3.97
C ASP A 226 24.95 23.44 -3.53
N LEU A 227 23.96 22.68 -3.05
CA LEU A 227 22.69 23.22 -2.53
C LEU A 227 22.72 23.53 -1.02
N GLY A 228 23.86 23.34 -0.35
CA GLY A 228 24.05 23.67 1.06
C GLY A 228 23.50 22.64 2.05
N PHE A 229 23.23 21.41 1.60
CA PHE A 229 22.86 20.33 2.49
C PHE A 229 24.11 19.68 3.11
N ARG A 230 23.96 19.16 4.33
CA ARG A 230 25.07 18.52 5.06
C ARG A 230 25.60 17.28 4.31
N ASP A 231 24.72 16.50 3.70
CA ASP A 231 25.04 15.27 2.99
C ASP A 231 23.90 14.88 2.03
N ARG A 232 24.13 13.86 1.19
CA ARG A 232 23.14 13.34 0.25
C ARG A 232 21.83 12.86 0.90
N TYR A 233 21.88 12.41 2.15
CA TYR A 233 20.71 11.91 2.88
C TYR A 233 19.82 13.07 3.34
N ALA A 234 20.42 14.19 3.76
CA ALA A 234 19.70 15.42 4.08
C ALA A 234 19.00 15.98 2.82
N LEU A 235 19.69 15.98 1.67
CA LEU A 235 19.09 16.38 0.38
C LEU A 235 17.92 15.46 0.02
N SER A 236 18.11 14.15 0.10
CA SER A 236 17.07 13.16 -0.26
C SER A 236 15.83 13.28 0.63
N ARG A 237 16.02 13.55 1.93
CA ARG A 237 14.90 13.80 2.85
C ARG A 237 14.12 15.05 2.44
N ALA A 238 14.81 16.14 2.16
CA ALA A 238 14.18 17.37 1.70
C ALA A 238 13.42 17.17 0.39
N ILE A 239 13.99 16.42 -0.57
CA ILE A 239 13.30 16.05 -1.82
C ILE A 239 12.04 15.22 -1.53
N ALA A 240 12.11 14.24 -0.64
CA ALA A 240 10.98 13.41 -0.27
C ALA A 240 9.86 14.23 0.40
N GLU A 241 10.20 15.17 1.28
CA GLU A 241 9.25 16.09 1.92
C GLU A 241 8.58 17.02 0.89
N ALA A 242 9.36 17.59 -0.03
CA ALA A 242 8.84 18.43 -1.10
C ALA A 242 7.90 17.66 -2.04
N ALA A 243 8.31 16.46 -2.44
CA ALA A 243 7.51 15.58 -3.30
C ALA A 243 6.20 15.12 -2.62
N ARG A 244 6.24 14.85 -1.32
CA ARG A 244 5.04 14.51 -0.54
C ARG A 244 4.05 15.66 -0.54
N ALA A 245 4.50 16.87 -0.29
CA ALA A 245 3.62 18.04 -0.30
C ALA A 245 2.95 18.25 -1.67
N ILE A 246 3.68 18.03 -2.77
CA ILE A 246 3.12 18.11 -4.13
C ILE A 246 2.10 16.99 -4.38
N ASP A 247 2.40 15.76 -3.97
CA ASP A 247 1.50 14.61 -4.15
C ASP A 247 0.21 14.76 -3.35
N ASP A 248 0.30 15.21 -2.10
CA ASP A 248 -0.86 15.45 -1.23
C ASP A 248 -1.76 16.54 -1.82
N ALA A 249 -1.18 17.65 -2.28
CA ALA A 249 -1.92 18.73 -2.92
C ALA A 249 -2.60 18.25 -4.22
N LEU A 250 -1.90 17.48 -5.05
CA LEU A 250 -2.47 16.92 -6.27
C LEU A 250 -3.59 15.92 -5.97
N THR A 251 -3.41 15.04 -5.00
CA THR A 251 -4.42 14.05 -4.59
C THR A 251 -5.68 14.74 -4.07
N SER A 252 -5.53 15.79 -3.26
CA SER A 252 -6.64 16.64 -2.82
C SER A 252 -7.34 17.33 -3.99
N GLY A 253 -6.56 17.93 -4.90
CA GLY A 253 -7.07 18.60 -6.10
C GLY A 253 -7.85 17.64 -7.02
N LEU A 254 -7.34 16.43 -7.25
CA LEU A 254 -8.02 15.39 -8.03
C LEU A 254 -9.33 14.94 -7.38
N THR A 255 -9.35 14.83 -6.06
CA THR A 255 -10.56 14.46 -5.32
C THR A 255 -11.63 15.55 -5.45
N THR A 256 -11.24 16.80 -5.30
CA THR A 256 -12.12 17.96 -5.47
C THR A 256 -12.66 18.02 -6.90
N ALA A 257 -11.80 17.88 -7.91
CA ALA A 257 -12.18 17.88 -9.31
C ALA A 257 -13.19 16.76 -9.65
N ARG A 258 -12.94 15.54 -9.18
CA ARG A 258 -13.87 14.41 -9.37
C ARG A 258 -15.24 14.68 -8.74
N ASN A 259 -15.27 15.29 -7.56
CA ASN A 259 -16.52 15.62 -6.88
C ASN A 259 -17.31 16.71 -7.63
N LEU A 260 -16.62 17.71 -8.18
CA LEU A 260 -17.23 18.78 -8.99
C LEU A 260 -17.78 18.25 -10.33
N LEU A 261 -17.08 17.29 -10.95
CA LEU A 261 -17.44 16.73 -12.25
C LEU A 261 -18.51 15.62 -12.17
N ARG A 262 -18.80 15.11 -10.97
CA ARG A 262 -19.89 14.13 -10.81
C ARG A 262 -21.21 14.73 -11.25
N PRO A 263 -22.00 14.05 -12.11
CA PRO A 263 -23.30 14.54 -12.51
C PRO A 263 -24.19 14.73 -11.27
N THR A 264 -24.64 15.94 -11.02
CA THR A 264 -25.68 16.22 -10.04
C THR A 264 -27.02 15.73 -10.62
N THR A 265 -27.25 14.43 -10.61
CA THR A 265 -28.62 13.93 -10.79
C THR A 265 -29.41 14.40 -9.58
N PRO A 266 -30.54 15.11 -9.77
CA PRO A 266 -31.47 15.44 -8.70
C PRO A 266 -32.28 14.20 -8.38
N THR A 267 -31.64 13.11 -8.02
CA THR A 267 -32.31 11.99 -7.39
C THR A 267 -32.41 12.33 -5.92
N SER A 268 -33.65 12.33 -5.42
CA SER A 268 -34.01 12.41 -4.00
C SER A 268 -32.86 11.85 -3.16
N ARG A 269 -32.31 12.64 -2.24
CA ARG A 269 -31.36 12.20 -1.23
C ARG A 269 -31.96 11.03 -0.46
N LYS A 270 -31.89 9.82 -1.04
CA LYS A 270 -31.99 8.62 -0.21
C LYS A 270 -30.86 8.76 0.81
N PRO A 271 -31.16 8.63 2.09
CA PRO A 271 -30.13 8.70 3.12
C PRO A 271 -29.02 7.73 2.71
N GLU A 272 -27.79 8.23 2.66
CA GLU A 272 -26.59 7.49 2.30
C GLU A 272 -26.58 6.19 3.10
N ARG A 273 -26.64 5.05 2.42
CA ARG A 273 -26.78 3.75 3.07
C ARG A 273 -25.42 3.44 3.71
N ARG A 274 -25.35 3.60 5.02
CA ARG A 274 -24.18 3.28 5.81
C ARG A 274 -24.17 1.79 6.11
N ARG A 275 -23.17 1.09 5.60
CA ARG A 275 -22.97 -0.34 5.86
C ARG A 275 -21.97 -0.49 7.02
N PRO A 276 -22.28 -1.19 8.10
CA PRO A 276 -21.32 -1.44 9.16
C PRO A 276 -20.17 -2.30 8.65
N LEU A 277 -18.94 -1.91 8.96
CA LEU A 277 -17.71 -2.63 8.68
C LEU A 277 -17.12 -3.22 9.96
N ASP A 278 -17.24 -2.46 11.06
CA ASP A 278 -16.79 -2.85 12.39
C ASP A 278 -17.46 -1.94 13.44
N ILE A 279 -17.13 -2.12 14.74
CA ILE A 279 -17.62 -1.26 15.83
C ILE A 279 -17.22 0.19 15.53
N ASP A 280 -18.22 1.07 15.46
CA ASP A 280 -18.07 2.49 15.15
C ASP A 280 -17.46 2.82 13.77
N VAL A 281 -17.29 1.82 12.90
CA VAL A 281 -16.73 1.97 11.56
C VAL A 281 -17.75 1.55 10.50
N VAL A 282 -17.99 2.40 9.51
CA VAL A 282 -18.98 2.18 8.45
C VAL A 282 -18.41 2.49 7.08
N ASP A 283 -18.89 1.79 6.07
CA ASP A 283 -18.81 2.23 4.67
C ASP A 283 -19.90 3.28 4.43
N ALA A 284 -19.49 4.48 4.12
CA ALA A 284 -20.36 5.60 3.79
C ALA A 284 -20.05 6.06 2.36
N GLY A 285 -20.83 5.58 1.40
CA GLY A 285 -20.72 5.99 0.00
C GLY A 285 -19.39 5.61 -0.66
N GLY A 286 -18.79 4.45 -0.31
CA GLY A 286 -17.54 3.96 -0.87
C GLY A 286 -16.30 4.50 -0.15
N SER A 287 -16.44 4.97 1.09
CA SER A 287 -15.33 5.38 1.97
C SER A 287 -15.54 4.90 3.40
N VAL A 288 -14.46 4.57 4.08
CA VAL A 288 -14.48 4.23 5.51
C VAL A 288 -14.70 5.49 6.33
N SER A 289 -15.74 5.49 7.13
CA SER A 289 -16.15 6.60 8.00
C SER A 289 -16.52 6.10 9.39
N LEU A 290 -16.61 7.02 10.35
CA LEU A 290 -17.11 6.71 11.67
C LEU A 290 -18.63 6.63 11.69
N SER A 291 -19.20 5.82 12.58
CA SER A 291 -20.63 5.76 12.88
C SER A 291 -21.17 7.15 13.28
N ARG A 292 -22.49 7.30 13.40
CA ARG A 292 -23.09 8.60 13.76
C ARG A 292 -22.67 9.07 15.16
N ASN A 293 -22.59 8.14 16.10
CA ASN A 293 -22.22 8.40 17.50
C ASN A 293 -21.06 7.46 17.90
N PRO A 294 -19.83 7.65 17.35
CA PRO A 294 -18.73 6.77 17.67
C PRO A 294 -18.17 7.08 19.05
N ASN A 295 -17.63 6.07 19.72
CA ASN A 295 -16.91 6.24 20.97
C ASN A 295 -15.53 6.87 20.71
N LEU A 296 -15.43 8.19 20.82
CA LEU A 296 -14.16 8.92 20.65
C LEU A 296 -13.24 8.87 21.88
N THR A 297 -13.62 8.14 22.94
CA THR A 297 -12.72 7.87 24.08
C THR A 297 -11.98 6.55 23.94
N ASP A 298 -12.28 5.76 22.90
CA ASP A 298 -11.61 4.51 22.59
C ASP A 298 -10.40 4.75 21.67
N PRO A 299 -9.15 4.66 22.17
CA PRO A 299 -7.96 4.84 21.35
C PRO A 299 -7.80 3.76 20.26
N ALA A 300 -8.39 2.57 20.46
CA ALA A 300 -8.34 1.47 19.50
C ALA A 300 -9.11 1.77 18.19
N LEU A 301 -10.00 2.77 18.20
CA LEU A 301 -10.79 3.16 17.03
C LEU A 301 -9.91 3.53 15.82
N LEU A 302 -8.72 4.10 16.07
CA LEU A 302 -7.73 4.40 15.01
C LEU A 302 -7.35 3.14 14.22
N LEU A 303 -6.92 2.10 14.92
CA LEU A 303 -6.50 0.84 14.29
C LEU A 303 -7.67 0.09 13.66
N ARG A 304 -8.84 0.17 14.24
CA ARG A 304 -10.08 -0.42 13.70
C ARG A 304 -10.47 0.20 12.36
N VAL A 305 -10.40 1.52 12.22
CA VAL A 305 -10.61 2.25 10.96
C VAL A 305 -9.54 1.85 9.94
N ALA A 306 -8.28 1.80 10.35
CA ALA A 306 -7.17 1.41 9.48
C ALA A 306 -7.30 -0.04 8.98
N ALA A 307 -7.62 -0.99 9.87
CA ALA A 307 -7.85 -2.39 9.52
C ALA A 307 -9.05 -2.54 8.56
N ALA A 308 -10.14 -1.81 8.80
CA ALA A 308 -11.29 -1.81 7.91
C ALA A 308 -10.93 -1.28 6.51
N SER A 309 -10.13 -0.20 6.42
CA SER A 309 -9.64 0.35 5.15
C SER A 309 -8.72 -0.64 4.42
N ALA A 310 -7.80 -1.29 5.13
CA ALA A 310 -6.89 -2.27 4.54
C ALA A 310 -7.65 -3.51 4.04
N ARG A 311 -8.62 -3.99 4.79
CA ARG A 311 -9.44 -5.18 4.47
C ARG A 311 -10.37 -4.94 3.27
N THR A 312 -11.00 -3.76 3.20
CA THR A 312 -12.00 -3.45 2.15
C THR A 312 -11.41 -2.76 0.92
N GLY A 313 -10.20 -2.20 1.01
CA GLY A 313 -9.62 -1.36 -0.03
C GLY A 313 -10.24 0.04 -0.13
N LEU A 314 -11.27 0.35 0.66
CA LEU A 314 -11.94 1.64 0.64
C LEU A 314 -11.02 2.73 1.25
N PRO A 315 -10.98 3.95 0.68
CA PRO A 315 -10.23 5.06 1.26
C PRO A 315 -10.90 5.53 2.55
N ILE A 316 -10.12 6.08 3.47
CA ILE A 316 -10.65 6.72 4.67
C ILE A 316 -11.19 8.10 4.29
N HIS A 317 -12.43 8.39 4.72
CA HIS A 317 -13.08 9.66 4.40
C HIS A 317 -12.31 10.85 5.01
N PRO A 318 -12.07 11.96 4.26
CA PRO A 318 -11.27 13.09 4.75
C PRO A 318 -11.72 13.66 6.09
N ALA A 319 -13.02 13.78 6.34
CA ALA A 319 -13.56 14.26 7.61
C ALA A 319 -13.32 13.29 8.80
N THR A 320 -12.88 12.06 8.54
CA THR A 320 -12.56 11.09 9.59
C THR A 320 -11.19 11.37 10.21
N TRP A 321 -10.21 11.85 9.44
CA TRP A 321 -8.84 12.06 9.90
C TRP A 321 -8.73 13.01 11.09
N SER A 322 -9.41 14.16 11.04
CA SER A 322 -9.40 15.13 12.17
C SER A 322 -9.98 14.55 13.45
N ARG A 323 -10.97 13.64 13.33
CA ARG A 323 -11.57 12.96 14.49
C ARG A 323 -10.65 11.89 15.04
N LEU A 324 -9.93 11.15 14.17
CA LEU A 324 -8.93 10.17 14.57
C LEU A 324 -7.73 10.84 15.25
N ALA A 325 -7.31 12.01 14.78
CA ALA A 325 -6.22 12.78 15.39
C ALA A 325 -6.57 13.33 16.79
N ALA A 326 -7.85 13.43 17.12
CA ALA A 326 -8.33 13.87 18.42
C ALA A 326 -8.55 12.73 19.43
N LEU A 327 -8.29 11.48 19.06
CA LEU A 327 -8.41 10.33 19.95
C LEU A 327 -7.35 10.38 21.05
N PRO A 328 -7.65 9.82 22.25
CA PRO A 328 -6.64 9.67 23.29
C PRO A 328 -5.49 8.75 22.81
N PRO A 329 -4.28 8.91 23.35
CA PRO A 329 -3.15 8.05 23.00
C PRO A 329 -3.40 6.60 23.39
N MET A 330 -2.80 5.67 22.66
CA MET A 330 -2.81 4.25 23.00
C MET A 330 -2.10 4.02 24.35
N PRO A 331 -2.62 3.14 25.20
CA PRO A 331 -1.92 2.75 26.43
C PRO A 331 -0.66 1.93 26.10
N ASP A 332 0.31 1.84 27.04
CA ASP A 332 1.56 1.08 26.85
C ASP A 332 1.32 -0.39 26.49
N ARG A 333 0.28 -0.98 27.06
CA ARG A 333 -0.21 -2.31 26.69
C ARG A 333 -1.55 -2.19 25.98
N TRP A 334 -1.55 -2.56 24.72
CA TRP A 334 -2.75 -2.40 23.92
C TRP A 334 -3.88 -3.35 24.34
N PRO A 335 -5.14 -2.94 24.20
CA PRO A 335 -6.28 -3.86 24.26
C PRO A 335 -6.11 -4.97 23.22
N ALA A 336 -6.61 -6.18 23.53
CA ALA A 336 -6.50 -7.31 22.60
C ALA A 336 -7.13 -7.02 21.23
N ALA A 337 -8.25 -6.29 21.21
CA ALA A 337 -8.89 -5.85 19.98
C ALA A 337 -7.97 -4.96 19.13
N ALA A 338 -7.28 -3.99 19.75
CA ALA A 338 -6.34 -3.10 19.06
C ALA A 338 -5.14 -3.88 18.50
N ALA A 339 -4.61 -4.85 19.25
CA ALA A 339 -3.55 -5.73 18.76
C ALA A 339 -4.00 -6.56 17.56
N SER A 340 -5.22 -7.10 17.60
CA SER A 340 -5.83 -7.82 16.48
C SER A 340 -6.02 -6.92 15.26
N ASP A 341 -6.53 -5.70 15.44
CA ASP A 341 -6.71 -4.72 14.37
C ASP A 341 -5.37 -4.30 13.73
N PHE A 342 -4.31 -4.16 14.53
CA PHE A 342 -2.97 -3.88 14.02
C PHE A 342 -2.46 -5.00 13.13
N LEU A 343 -2.60 -6.25 13.55
CA LEU A 343 -2.20 -7.41 12.74
C LEU A 343 -3.08 -7.56 11.49
N ALA A 344 -4.37 -7.25 11.60
CA ALA A 344 -5.28 -7.23 10.47
C ALA A 344 -4.92 -6.13 9.45
N LEU A 345 -4.49 -4.95 9.90
CA LEU A 345 -3.95 -3.89 9.03
C LEU A 345 -2.76 -4.39 8.20
N LEU A 346 -1.87 -5.21 8.78
CA LEU A 346 -0.68 -5.75 8.11
C LEU A 346 -1.00 -6.88 7.12
N SER A 347 -2.17 -7.48 7.19
CA SER A 347 -2.52 -8.70 6.45
C SER A 347 -2.97 -8.47 5.00
N SER A 348 -3.15 -7.23 4.56
CA SER A 348 -3.62 -6.94 3.20
C SER A 348 -2.48 -6.86 2.18
N PRO A 349 -2.44 -7.74 1.16
CA PRO A 349 -1.37 -7.72 0.15
C PRO A 349 -1.41 -6.51 -0.76
N HIS A 350 -2.52 -5.75 -0.80
CA HIS A 350 -2.71 -4.65 -1.74
C HIS A 350 -2.89 -3.28 -1.08
N HIS A 351 -3.27 -3.23 0.19
CA HIS A 351 -3.72 -1.97 0.80
C HIS A 351 -2.94 -1.56 2.05
N THR A 352 -2.18 -2.46 2.68
CA THR A 352 -1.37 -2.19 3.88
C THR A 352 -0.47 -0.97 3.70
N ALA A 353 0.34 -0.94 2.63
CA ALA A 353 1.27 0.18 2.40
C ALA A 353 0.53 1.51 2.23
N ARG A 354 -0.57 1.53 1.47
CA ARG A 354 -1.40 2.73 1.30
C ARG A 354 -1.92 3.24 2.63
N VAL A 355 -2.53 2.38 3.44
CA VAL A 355 -3.16 2.79 4.70
C VAL A 355 -2.12 3.26 5.71
N ILE A 356 -0.98 2.56 5.84
CA ILE A 356 0.10 2.98 6.72
C ILE A 356 0.70 4.32 6.25
N THR A 357 0.89 4.52 4.96
CA THR A 357 1.37 5.80 4.41
C THR A 357 0.37 6.93 4.69
N GLU A 358 -0.94 6.70 4.57
CA GLU A 358 -1.98 7.67 4.91
C GLU A 358 -1.94 8.01 6.43
N LEU A 359 -1.82 7.01 7.31
CA LEU A 359 -1.64 7.23 8.76
C LEU A 359 -0.38 8.05 9.04
N ASP A 360 0.73 7.74 8.38
CA ASP A 360 2.00 8.43 8.55
C ASP A 360 1.93 9.89 8.09
N ASN A 361 1.30 10.15 6.95
CA ASN A 361 1.07 11.50 6.44
C ASN A 361 0.21 12.36 7.40
N HIS A 362 -0.69 11.74 8.13
CA HIS A 362 -1.51 12.41 9.15
C HIS A 362 -0.86 12.44 10.53
N GLY A 363 0.39 11.98 10.69
CA GLY A 363 1.12 11.94 11.96
C GLY A 363 0.57 10.91 12.97
N LEU A 364 -0.24 9.96 12.52
CA LEU A 364 -0.92 8.97 13.36
C LEU A 364 -0.16 7.63 13.45
N TRP A 365 0.87 7.43 12.62
CA TRP A 365 1.65 6.19 12.62
C TRP A 365 2.79 6.19 13.63
N SER A 366 3.56 7.29 13.75
CA SER A 366 4.68 7.40 14.69
C SER A 366 4.31 7.15 16.16
N PRO A 367 3.14 7.59 16.65
CA PRO A 367 2.72 7.24 18.01
C PRO A 367 2.48 5.74 18.22
N LEU A 368 2.13 5.00 17.17
CA LEU A 368 1.94 3.55 17.22
C LEU A 368 3.25 2.78 17.08
N VAL A 369 4.16 3.26 16.24
CA VAL A 369 5.47 2.65 15.94
C VAL A 369 6.56 3.74 15.99
N PRO A 370 6.99 4.20 17.17
CA PRO A 370 7.94 5.32 17.28
C PRO A 370 9.28 5.11 16.57
N ALA A 371 9.71 3.86 16.44
CA ALA A 371 10.95 3.53 15.73
C ALA A 371 10.88 3.83 14.22
N TRP A 372 9.68 4.00 13.65
CA TRP A 372 9.45 4.30 12.24
C TRP A 372 10.09 5.63 11.80
N ASP A 373 10.15 6.62 12.69
CA ASP A 373 10.73 7.93 12.38
C ASP A 373 12.20 7.85 11.95
N ASN A 374 12.92 6.81 12.39
CA ASN A 374 14.33 6.63 12.04
C ASN A 374 14.53 6.13 10.61
N ILE A 375 13.54 5.42 10.05
CA ILE A 375 13.64 4.83 8.71
C ILE A 375 12.77 5.56 7.69
N ARG A 376 11.91 6.49 8.11
CA ARG A 376 11.03 7.26 7.21
C ARG A 376 11.85 8.02 6.16
N GLY A 377 11.65 7.69 4.89
CA GLY A 377 12.38 8.29 3.77
C GLY A 377 13.91 8.02 3.80
N LEU A 378 14.37 7.06 4.60
CA LEU A 378 15.78 6.72 4.69
C LEU A 378 16.23 5.95 3.44
N ILE A 379 17.19 6.52 2.72
CA ILE A 379 17.80 5.86 1.57
C ILE A 379 18.79 4.80 2.07
N PRO A 380 18.67 3.54 1.62
CA PRO A 380 19.61 2.48 1.93
C PRO A 380 21.01 2.76 1.35
N ARG A 381 22.03 2.20 1.99
CA ARG A 381 23.41 2.30 1.49
C ARG A 381 23.70 1.28 0.40
N GLU A 382 23.03 0.16 0.44
CA GLU A 382 23.16 -0.94 -0.50
C GLU A 382 22.45 -0.61 -1.83
N PRO A 383 23.14 -0.70 -2.97
CA PRO A 383 22.60 -0.31 -4.27
C PRO A 383 21.50 -1.23 -4.81
N ILE A 384 21.28 -2.39 -4.17
CA ILE A 384 20.22 -3.35 -4.55
C ILE A 384 18.81 -2.85 -4.23
N HIS A 385 18.68 -1.93 -3.27
CA HIS A 385 17.37 -1.37 -2.92
C HIS A 385 16.95 -0.28 -3.89
N THR A 386 15.73 -0.37 -4.38
CA THR A 386 15.11 0.62 -5.29
C THR A 386 14.20 1.61 -4.56
N GLN A 387 13.92 1.35 -3.28
CA GLN A 387 13.01 2.12 -2.44
C GLN A 387 13.70 2.55 -1.12
N THR A 388 13.11 3.52 -0.45
CA THR A 388 13.48 3.89 0.93
C THR A 388 13.19 2.75 1.90
N ILE A 389 13.86 2.71 3.05
CA ILE A 389 13.76 1.59 4.00
C ILE A 389 12.33 1.40 4.52
N ASP A 390 11.61 2.47 4.81
CA ASP A 390 10.21 2.43 5.22
C ASP A 390 9.32 1.79 4.13
N GLN A 391 9.46 2.20 2.88
CA GLN A 391 8.69 1.62 1.77
C GLN A 391 9.08 0.18 1.48
N HIS A 392 10.37 -0.15 1.63
CA HIS A 392 10.84 -1.52 1.54
C HIS A 392 10.19 -2.42 2.61
N CYS A 393 10.16 -2.00 3.88
CA CYS A 393 9.48 -2.75 4.94
C CYS A 393 7.98 -2.96 4.64
N LEU A 394 7.29 -1.94 4.12
CA LEU A 394 5.90 -2.07 3.70
C LEU A 394 5.73 -3.05 2.53
N GLN A 395 6.61 -3.00 1.54
CA GLN A 395 6.57 -3.92 0.40
C GLN A 395 6.83 -5.36 0.83
N VAL A 396 7.81 -5.60 1.72
CA VAL A 396 8.07 -6.95 2.28
C VAL A 396 6.87 -7.46 3.07
N THR A 397 6.23 -6.58 3.87
CA THR A 397 4.99 -6.95 4.59
C THR A 397 3.87 -7.35 3.62
N GLN A 398 3.66 -6.62 2.53
CA GLN A 398 2.67 -6.96 1.51
C GLN A 398 3.02 -8.25 0.76
N ASN A 399 4.30 -8.48 0.45
CA ASN A 399 4.77 -9.72 -0.14
C ASN A 399 4.50 -10.92 0.79
N CYS A 400 4.74 -10.77 2.09
CA CYS A 400 4.39 -11.78 3.10
C CYS A 400 2.88 -12.02 3.13
N ALA A 401 2.06 -10.97 3.09
CA ALA A 401 0.61 -11.08 3.06
C ALA A 401 0.09 -11.80 1.80
N ALA A 402 0.73 -11.59 0.65
CA ALA A 402 0.42 -12.32 -0.58
C ALA A 402 0.74 -13.82 -0.49
N HIS A 403 1.68 -14.22 0.38
CA HIS A 403 2.09 -15.60 0.59
C HIS A 403 1.59 -16.18 1.93
N HIS A 404 0.54 -15.61 2.51
CA HIS A 404 0.04 -15.94 3.85
C HIS A 404 -0.25 -17.43 4.05
N VAL A 405 -0.74 -18.15 3.04
CA VAL A 405 -1.01 -19.60 3.12
C VAL A 405 0.26 -20.45 3.21
N ALA A 406 1.43 -19.91 2.89
CA ALA A 406 2.72 -20.59 3.06
C ALA A 406 3.22 -20.59 4.51
N ALA A 407 2.61 -19.80 5.40
CA ALA A 407 3.04 -19.59 6.77
C ALA A 407 2.03 -20.16 7.78
N ALA A 408 2.52 -20.87 8.80
CA ALA A 408 1.67 -21.41 9.86
C ALA A 408 1.19 -20.31 10.83
N ARG A 409 1.92 -19.18 10.95
CA ARG A 409 1.58 -18.03 11.78
C ARG A 409 1.86 -16.75 10.99
N PRO A 410 1.00 -16.42 10.01
CA PRO A 410 1.22 -15.26 9.13
C PRO A 410 1.19 -13.94 9.89
N ASP A 411 0.48 -13.81 10.98
CA ASP A 411 0.48 -12.67 11.91
C ASP A 411 1.88 -12.33 12.43
N LEU A 412 2.64 -13.33 12.89
CA LEU A 412 4.03 -13.16 13.33
C LEU A 412 4.96 -12.81 12.18
N LEU A 413 4.70 -13.38 11.01
CA LEU A 413 5.46 -13.10 9.79
C LEU A 413 5.30 -11.62 9.35
N TYR A 414 4.07 -11.09 9.37
CA TYR A 414 3.82 -9.68 9.00
C TYR A 414 4.51 -8.74 9.98
N LEU A 415 4.47 -9.05 11.28
CA LEU A 415 5.15 -8.27 12.29
C LEU A 415 6.67 -8.29 12.08
N ALA A 416 7.26 -9.46 11.84
CA ALA A 416 8.68 -9.59 11.52
C ALA A 416 9.04 -8.83 10.24
N ALA A 417 8.24 -8.92 9.19
CA ALA A 417 8.44 -8.21 7.93
C ALA A 417 8.43 -6.69 8.08
N LEU A 418 7.51 -6.15 8.88
CA LEU A 418 7.45 -4.71 9.15
C LEU A 418 8.70 -4.21 9.90
N PHE A 419 9.28 -5.03 10.75
CA PHE A 419 10.37 -4.65 11.66
C PHE A 419 11.76 -5.13 11.23
N HIS A 420 11.92 -5.94 10.18
CA HIS A 420 13.21 -6.58 9.87
C HIS A 420 14.36 -5.56 9.66
N ASP A 421 14.04 -4.43 9.03
CA ASP A 421 15.00 -3.37 8.74
C ASP A 421 14.82 -2.09 9.58
N ILE A 422 13.95 -2.11 10.60
CA ILE A 422 13.62 -0.94 11.43
C ILE A 422 14.83 -0.35 12.18
N GLY A 423 15.92 -1.10 12.30
CA GLY A 423 17.17 -0.69 12.93
C GLY A 423 18.17 -0.01 12.01
N LYS A 424 17.91 0.08 10.69
CA LYS A 424 18.84 0.69 9.73
C LYS A 424 19.07 2.18 10.00
N GLY A 425 20.24 2.68 9.59
CA GLY A 425 20.59 4.11 9.65
C GLY A 425 21.07 4.63 11.00
N GLN A 426 21.19 3.82 12.04
CA GLN A 426 21.50 4.26 13.40
C GLN A 426 22.95 3.99 13.85
N GLY A 427 23.84 3.56 12.94
CA GLY A 427 25.27 3.36 13.24
C GLY A 427 25.60 2.13 14.09
N VAL A 428 24.61 1.27 14.35
CA VAL A 428 24.75 -0.02 15.07
C VAL A 428 24.25 -1.16 14.18
N PRO A 429 24.54 -2.43 14.48
CA PRO A 429 24.01 -3.56 13.73
C PRO A 429 22.49 -3.53 13.69
N HIS A 430 21.92 -3.34 12.50
CA HIS A 430 20.49 -3.07 12.32
C HIS A 430 19.61 -4.24 12.77
N ALA A 431 20.06 -5.47 12.57
CA ALA A 431 19.31 -6.67 12.93
C ALA A 431 19.13 -6.82 14.45
N GLU A 432 20.19 -6.52 15.23
CA GLU A 432 20.12 -6.55 16.70
C GLU A 432 19.24 -5.43 17.25
N LEU A 433 19.37 -4.23 16.70
CA LEU A 433 18.49 -3.12 17.09
C LEU A 433 17.03 -3.38 16.68
N GLY A 434 16.81 -3.92 15.49
CA GLY A 434 15.50 -4.33 15.00
C GLY A 434 14.86 -5.38 15.92
N ALA A 435 15.63 -6.39 16.32
CA ALA A 435 15.19 -7.41 17.28
C ALA A 435 14.76 -6.81 18.62
N THR A 436 15.51 -5.83 19.14
CA THR A 436 15.12 -5.10 20.35
C THR A 436 13.83 -4.31 20.17
N ARG A 437 13.64 -3.66 19.02
CA ARG A 437 12.43 -2.87 18.70
C ARG A 437 11.18 -3.75 18.55
N VAL A 438 11.32 -4.89 17.85
CA VAL A 438 10.18 -5.81 17.69
C VAL A 438 9.82 -6.52 18.99
N ALA A 439 10.80 -6.80 19.87
CA ALA A 439 10.52 -7.35 21.20
C ALA A 439 9.68 -6.40 22.05
N ALA A 440 9.98 -5.09 22.00
CA ALA A 440 9.16 -4.07 22.66
C ALA A 440 7.72 -4.05 22.09
N MET A 441 7.57 -4.13 20.76
CA MET A 441 6.26 -4.19 20.11
C MET A 441 5.50 -5.47 20.47
N ALA A 442 6.18 -6.61 20.53
CA ALA A 442 5.58 -7.88 20.96
C ALA A 442 5.00 -7.80 22.38
N ALA A 443 5.69 -7.10 23.28
CA ALA A 443 5.19 -6.83 24.64
C ALA A 443 3.96 -5.91 24.65
N THR A 444 3.97 -4.86 23.82
CA THR A 444 2.83 -3.95 23.60
C THR A 444 1.60 -4.69 23.08
N LEU A 445 1.80 -5.60 22.12
CA LEU A 445 0.75 -6.45 21.51
C LEU A 445 0.34 -7.63 22.43
N ARG A 446 0.98 -7.81 23.57
CA ARG A 446 0.75 -8.92 24.52
C ARG A 446 1.00 -10.30 23.91
N LEU A 447 1.97 -10.43 23.02
CA LEU A 447 2.34 -11.74 22.50
C LEU A 447 2.86 -12.63 23.66
N ASN A 448 2.55 -13.92 23.62
CA ASN A 448 3.13 -14.85 24.55
C ASN A 448 4.64 -15.00 24.35
N HIS A 449 5.34 -15.62 25.29
CA HIS A 449 6.80 -15.70 25.28
C HIS A 449 7.35 -16.39 24.02
N HIS A 450 6.71 -17.48 23.56
CA HIS A 450 7.14 -18.19 22.35
C HIS A 450 6.97 -17.31 21.10
N ASP A 451 5.79 -16.70 20.91
CA ASP A 451 5.52 -15.84 19.76
C ASP A 451 6.45 -14.61 19.72
N ALA A 452 6.72 -14.01 20.89
CA ALA A 452 7.68 -12.92 21.02
C ALA A 452 9.11 -13.35 20.66
N SER A 453 9.51 -14.57 21.08
CA SER A 453 10.80 -15.17 20.69
C SER A 453 10.90 -15.39 19.19
N VAL A 454 9.86 -15.94 18.58
CA VAL A 454 9.80 -16.18 17.12
C VAL A 454 10.03 -14.90 16.34
N VAL A 455 9.23 -13.85 16.59
CA VAL A 455 9.37 -12.58 15.85
C VAL A 455 10.74 -11.91 16.07
N THR A 456 11.27 -11.98 17.30
CA THR A 456 12.58 -11.43 17.63
C THR A 456 13.69 -12.15 16.89
N THR A 457 13.63 -13.49 16.82
CA THR A 457 14.60 -14.33 16.11
C THR A 457 14.52 -14.10 14.60
N LEU A 458 13.33 -14.01 14.03
CA LEU A 458 13.14 -13.68 12.61
C LEU A 458 13.82 -12.37 12.24
N VAL A 459 13.60 -11.31 13.01
CA VAL A 459 14.21 -9.99 12.76
C VAL A 459 15.71 -10.03 12.96
N ARG A 460 16.22 -10.70 14.02
CA ARG A 460 17.66 -10.81 14.29
C ARG A 460 18.40 -11.55 13.20
N HIS A 461 17.81 -12.58 12.62
CA HIS A 461 18.48 -13.50 11.71
C HIS A 461 17.94 -13.45 10.27
N HIS A 462 17.21 -12.39 9.88
CA HIS A 462 16.59 -12.30 8.54
C HIS A 462 17.61 -12.38 7.38
N THR A 463 18.88 -12.01 7.61
CA THR A 463 19.95 -12.09 6.60
C THR A 463 20.70 -13.44 6.62
N LEU A 464 20.42 -14.34 7.57
CA LEU A 464 21.19 -15.56 7.77
C LEU A 464 21.13 -16.50 6.56
N ILE A 465 19.93 -16.86 6.09
CA ILE A 465 19.78 -17.76 4.94
C ILE A 465 20.43 -17.22 3.67
N PRO A 466 20.22 -15.94 3.27
CA PRO A 466 20.96 -15.36 2.14
C PRO A 466 22.48 -15.46 2.30
N ASN A 467 23.01 -15.23 3.51
CA ASN A 467 24.44 -15.34 3.79
C ASN A 467 24.95 -16.80 3.70
N LEU A 468 24.20 -17.76 4.22
CA LEU A 468 24.53 -19.19 4.10
C LEU A 468 24.55 -19.62 2.64
N VAL A 469 23.54 -19.24 1.86
CA VAL A 469 23.45 -19.57 0.41
C VAL A 469 24.61 -18.95 -0.37
N ALA A 470 25.07 -17.77 0.01
CA ALA A 470 26.17 -17.08 -0.68
C ALA A 470 27.56 -17.63 -0.34
N HIS A 471 27.76 -18.16 0.87
CA HIS A 471 29.12 -18.43 1.39
C HIS A 471 29.35 -19.86 1.91
N ARG A 472 28.31 -20.70 1.96
CA ARG A 472 28.38 -22.07 2.47
C ARG A 472 27.86 -23.08 1.46
N ASP A 473 28.29 -24.32 1.62
CA ASP A 473 27.61 -25.45 0.98
C ASP A 473 26.29 -25.72 1.72
N VAL A 474 25.18 -25.40 1.05
CA VAL A 474 23.81 -25.55 1.61
C VAL A 474 23.41 -27.01 1.87
N GLU A 475 24.12 -27.97 1.27
CA GLU A 475 23.91 -29.40 1.51
C GLU A 475 24.74 -29.91 2.71
N SER A 476 25.64 -29.12 3.26
CA SER A 476 26.42 -29.52 4.42
C SER A 476 25.61 -29.56 5.70
N ASP A 477 25.98 -30.49 6.60
CA ASP A 477 25.38 -30.58 7.93
C ASP A 477 25.70 -29.37 8.80
N ASP A 478 26.84 -28.73 8.58
CA ASP A 478 27.28 -27.53 9.31
C ASP A 478 26.37 -26.33 8.99
N ALA A 479 26.01 -26.11 7.71
CA ALA A 479 25.10 -25.04 7.32
C ALA A 479 23.70 -25.23 7.93
N VAL A 480 23.19 -26.47 7.95
CA VAL A 480 21.92 -26.78 8.58
C VAL A 480 21.98 -26.61 10.10
N THR A 481 23.08 -26.97 10.73
CA THR A 481 23.27 -26.81 12.18
C THR A 481 23.34 -25.32 12.54
N GLU A 482 24.10 -24.51 11.77
CA GLU A 482 24.17 -23.05 11.95
C GLU A 482 22.78 -22.40 11.87
N LEU A 483 21.93 -22.83 10.90
CA LEU A 483 20.54 -22.38 10.82
C LEU A 483 19.74 -22.78 12.05
N LEU A 484 19.81 -24.04 12.46
CA LEU A 484 19.06 -24.58 13.59
C LEU A 484 19.44 -23.93 14.92
N ASP A 485 20.74 -23.71 15.15
CA ASP A 485 21.23 -22.99 16.35
C ASP A 485 20.70 -21.57 16.40
N ALA A 486 20.71 -20.85 15.27
CA ALA A 486 20.21 -19.48 15.19
C ALA A 486 18.69 -19.36 15.45
N VAL A 487 17.91 -20.35 15.01
CA VAL A 487 16.45 -20.35 15.22
C VAL A 487 16.01 -21.11 16.48
N GLY A 488 16.96 -21.55 17.31
CA GLY A 488 16.66 -22.24 18.57
C GLY A 488 15.93 -23.59 18.38
N TYR A 489 16.18 -24.27 17.29
CA TYR A 489 15.53 -25.54 16.92
C TYR A 489 14.00 -25.47 16.85
N ASP A 490 13.44 -24.27 16.54
CA ASP A 490 12.01 -24.06 16.40
C ASP A 490 11.57 -24.20 14.94
N LEU A 491 10.71 -25.18 14.67
CA LEU A 491 10.21 -25.45 13.32
C LEU A 491 9.39 -24.27 12.76
N LEU A 492 8.58 -23.65 13.58
CA LEU A 492 7.78 -22.49 13.17
C LEU A 492 8.68 -21.35 12.68
N THR A 493 9.76 -21.05 13.41
CA THR A 493 10.73 -20.02 13.03
C THR A 493 11.41 -20.35 11.70
N VAL A 494 11.80 -21.61 11.44
CA VAL A 494 12.36 -22.04 10.14
C VAL A 494 11.37 -21.78 9.00
N GLU A 495 10.10 -22.17 9.17
CA GLU A 495 9.07 -22.00 8.15
C GLU A 495 8.79 -20.50 7.84
N LEU A 496 8.67 -19.69 8.89
CA LEU A 496 8.45 -18.24 8.72
C LEU A 496 9.66 -17.54 8.11
N MET A 497 10.88 -17.92 8.48
CA MET A 497 12.12 -17.38 7.92
C MET A 497 12.22 -17.64 6.41
N ARG A 498 11.86 -18.84 5.96
CA ARG A 498 11.78 -19.16 4.52
C ARG A 498 10.91 -18.17 3.74
N VAL A 499 9.73 -17.87 4.26
CA VAL A 499 8.79 -16.95 3.60
C VAL A 499 9.28 -15.50 3.69
N LEU A 500 9.85 -15.09 4.82
CA LEU A 500 10.43 -13.75 5.00
C LEU A 500 11.57 -13.47 4.02
N VAL A 501 12.51 -14.42 3.87
CA VAL A 501 13.63 -14.31 2.91
C VAL A 501 13.13 -14.21 1.47
N GLN A 502 12.11 -15.01 1.11
CA GLN A 502 11.48 -14.90 -0.21
C GLN A 502 10.86 -13.52 -0.42
N ALA A 503 10.09 -13.03 0.54
CA ALA A 503 9.38 -11.76 0.45
C ALA A 503 10.32 -10.56 0.35
N ASP A 504 11.41 -10.56 1.12
CA ASP A 504 12.46 -9.55 1.11
C ASP A 504 13.23 -9.55 -0.22
N ALA A 505 13.68 -10.73 -0.66
CA ALA A 505 14.38 -10.87 -1.94
C ALA A 505 13.51 -10.49 -3.16
N LEU A 506 12.19 -10.72 -3.10
CA LEU A 506 11.25 -10.25 -4.13
C LEU A 506 11.16 -8.71 -4.14
N ALA A 507 11.17 -8.07 -2.98
CA ALA A 507 11.10 -6.61 -2.87
C ALA A 507 12.37 -5.91 -3.41
N THR A 508 13.53 -6.57 -3.32
CA THR A 508 14.82 -6.08 -3.84
C THR A 508 15.15 -6.59 -5.24
N GLY A 509 14.34 -7.50 -5.80
CA GLY A 509 14.63 -8.14 -7.09
C GLY A 509 15.79 -9.16 -7.05
N THR A 510 16.19 -9.60 -5.85
CA THR A 510 17.31 -10.54 -5.64
C THR A 510 16.87 -12.00 -5.50
N TRP A 511 15.60 -12.31 -5.70
CA TRP A 511 15.07 -13.69 -5.65
C TRP A 511 15.53 -14.51 -6.86
N THR A 512 16.85 -14.75 -6.92
CA THR A 512 17.49 -15.52 -8.00
C THR A 512 17.17 -17.02 -7.90
N PRO A 513 17.33 -17.80 -9.00
CA PRO A 513 17.19 -19.27 -8.94
C PRO A 513 18.11 -19.91 -7.89
N THR A 514 19.32 -19.41 -7.71
CA THR A 514 20.29 -19.91 -6.71
C THR A 514 19.80 -19.67 -5.29
N LEU A 515 19.36 -18.44 -4.95
CA LEU A 515 18.85 -18.13 -3.62
C LEU A 515 17.59 -18.96 -3.31
N ARG A 516 16.71 -19.11 -4.29
CA ARG A 516 15.49 -19.93 -4.15
C ARG A 516 15.80 -21.40 -3.88
N ALA A 517 16.70 -22.00 -4.67
CA ALA A 517 17.09 -23.40 -4.49
C ALA A 517 17.81 -23.62 -3.15
N GLY A 518 18.77 -22.78 -2.81
CA GLY A 518 19.53 -22.87 -1.56
C GLY A 518 18.63 -22.69 -0.33
N THR A 519 17.70 -21.72 -0.36
CA THR A 519 16.72 -21.52 0.71
C THR A 519 15.83 -22.77 0.89
N ALA A 520 15.37 -23.37 -0.22
CA ALA A 520 14.55 -24.57 -0.17
C ALA A 520 15.34 -25.74 0.46
N ILE A 521 16.56 -26.00 -0.02
CA ILE A 521 17.43 -27.11 0.48
C ILE A 521 17.68 -26.94 1.98
N LEU A 522 18.12 -25.78 2.44
CA LEU A 522 18.41 -25.52 3.85
C LEU A 522 17.17 -25.71 4.74
N CYS A 523 16.05 -25.09 4.36
CA CYS A 523 14.83 -25.19 5.16
C CYS A 523 14.24 -26.62 5.17
N ASP A 524 14.28 -27.33 4.03
CA ASP A 524 13.76 -28.71 3.94
C ASP A 524 14.63 -29.67 4.76
N ARG A 525 15.96 -29.50 4.78
CA ARG A 525 16.87 -30.28 5.62
C ARG A 525 16.70 -29.95 7.11
N ALA A 526 16.57 -28.66 7.47
CA ALA A 526 16.28 -28.25 8.84
C ALA A 526 14.96 -28.83 9.32
N ARG A 527 13.92 -28.75 8.49
CA ARG A 527 12.62 -29.39 8.77
C ARG A 527 12.77 -30.89 9.01
N ALA A 528 13.46 -31.62 8.14
CA ALA A 528 13.67 -33.05 8.29
C ALA A 528 14.33 -33.43 9.63
N ARG A 529 15.23 -32.60 10.17
CA ARG A 529 15.83 -32.82 11.51
C ARG A 529 14.88 -32.46 12.65
N LEU A 530 13.91 -31.59 12.47
CA LEU A 530 12.97 -31.10 13.51
C LEU A 530 11.66 -31.91 13.56
N THR A 531 11.30 -32.66 12.51
CA THR A 531 9.99 -33.36 12.41
C THR A 531 9.90 -34.56 13.35
N GLY A 532 9.79 -34.29 14.66
CA GLY A 532 9.41 -35.26 15.67
C GLY A 532 8.10 -34.92 16.44
N SER A 533 7.55 -33.68 16.29
CA SER A 533 6.35 -33.29 17.02
C SER A 533 5.14 -33.16 16.07
N GLN A 534 4.22 -34.09 16.16
CA GLN A 534 2.92 -34.00 15.49
C GLN A 534 1.96 -33.07 16.27
N PRO A 535 1.03 -32.36 15.58
CA PRO A 535 -0.04 -31.65 16.23
C PRO A 535 -0.82 -32.56 17.18
N ARG A 536 -1.23 -32.01 18.34
CA ARG A 536 -1.89 -32.76 19.39
C ARG A 536 -3.39 -32.47 19.44
N PRO A 537 -4.23 -33.43 19.84
CA PRO A 537 -5.66 -33.16 20.02
C PRO A 537 -5.90 -32.08 21.06
N PRO A 538 -6.90 -31.23 20.89
CA PRO A 538 -7.26 -30.18 21.85
C PRO A 538 -7.78 -30.82 23.15
N ARG A 539 -7.59 -30.12 24.26
CA ARG A 539 -8.12 -30.53 25.57
C ARG A 539 -9.29 -29.60 25.93
N LEU A 540 -10.49 -30.19 25.95
CA LEU A 540 -11.69 -29.47 26.38
C LEU A 540 -11.95 -29.76 27.87
N ASP A 541 -12.23 -28.68 28.63
CA ASP A 541 -12.36 -28.67 30.09
C ASP A 541 -13.81 -28.90 30.58
N PHE A 542 -14.67 -29.45 29.73
CA PHE A 542 -16.06 -29.79 30.07
C PHE A 542 -16.43 -31.18 29.57
N PRO A 543 -17.33 -31.91 30.30
CA PRO A 543 -17.70 -33.26 30.00
C PRO A 543 -18.67 -33.37 28.81
N HIS A 544 -18.87 -34.59 28.31
CA HIS A 544 -19.75 -34.89 27.15
C HIS A 544 -21.24 -34.78 27.50
N ASP A 545 -21.61 -34.96 28.76
CA ASP A 545 -22.99 -34.81 29.28
C ASP A 545 -23.28 -33.38 29.79
N PHE A 546 -22.42 -32.45 29.42
CA PHE A 546 -22.57 -31.04 29.81
C PHE A 546 -23.93 -30.48 29.37
N THR A 547 -24.60 -29.82 30.31
CA THR A 547 -25.76 -28.99 30.06
C THR A 547 -25.62 -27.62 30.76
N SER A 548 -25.99 -26.55 30.05
CA SER A 548 -26.00 -25.21 30.62
C SER A 548 -27.12 -25.02 31.65
N ARG A 549 -27.09 -23.89 32.36
CA ARG A 549 -28.17 -23.50 33.30
C ARG A 549 -29.56 -23.44 32.63
N ALA A 550 -29.60 -23.27 31.33
CA ALA A 550 -30.86 -23.29 30.52
C ALA A 550 -31.29 -24.70 30.10
N GLY A 551 -30.61 -25.76 30.56
CA GLY A 551 -30.91 -27.17 30.21
C GLY A 551 -30.57 -27.46 28.72
N LEU A 552 -29.63 -26.76 28.11
CA LEU A 552 -29.20 -26.94 26.73
C LEU A 552 -27.78 -27.52 26.65
N PRO A 553 -27.44 -28.26 25.61
CA PRO A 553 -26.08 -28.74 25.35
C PRO A 553 -25.22 -27.57 24.76
N LEU A 554 -25.52 -26.35 25.14
CA LEU A 554 -24.90 -25.11 24.67
C LEU A 554 -24.78 -24.12 25.82
N ASP A 555 -23.64 -23.45 25.94
CA ASP A 555 -23.42 -22.36 26.89
C ASP A 555 -22.63 -21.23 26.22
N LEU A 556 -22.97 -20.00 26.62
CA LEU A 556 -22.29 -18.79 26.21
C LEU A 556 -21.69 -18.11 27.43
N ILE A 557 -20.38 -18.03 27.52
CA ILE A 557 -19.64 -17.48 28.64
C ILE A 557 -19.01 -16.16 28.19
N PRO A 558 -19.48 -15.00 28.69
CA PRO A 558 -18.84 -13.71 28.40
C PRO A 558 -17.36 -13.73 28.80
N GLY A 559 -16.51 -13.18 27.95
CA GLY A 559 -15.09 -13.02 28.21
C GLY A 559 -14.79 -11.78 29.07
N PRO A 560 -13.51 -11.52 29.33
CA PRO A 560 -13.07 -10.34 30.11
C PRO A 560 -13.32 -9.00 29.40
N GLU A 561 -13.45 -9.02 28.08
CA GLU A 561 -13.81 -7.86 27.25
C GLU A 561 -15.27 -7.96 26.82
N VAL A 562 -15.96 -6.83 26.73
CA VAL A 562 -17.42 -6.77 26.41
C VAL A 562 -17.78 -7.44 25.07
N ASN A 563 -16.84 -7.50 24.16
CA ASN A 563 -17.01 -8.01 22.80
C ASN A 563 -16.43 -9.43 22.57
N ASN A 564 -15.93 -10.08 23.61
CA ASN A 564 -15.40 -11.46 23.56
C ASN A 564 -16.28 -12.42 24.36
N ALA A 565 -16.47 -13.64 23.86
CA ALA A 565 -17.13 -14.70 24.58
C ALA A 565 -16.60 -16.08 24.17
N THR A 566 -16.86 -17.06 25.02
CA THR A 566 -16.63 -18.48 24.75
C THR A 566 -17.96 -19.19 24.60
N VAL A 567 -18.15 -19.91 23.51
CA VAL A 567 -19.28 -20.82 23.29
C VAL A 567 -18.80 -22.25 23.51
N ARG A 568 -19.47 -22.99 24.40
CA ARG A 568 -19.30 -24.43 24.59
C ARG A 568 -20.51 -25.13 24.00
N TRP A 569 -20.25 -26.23 23.34
CA TRP A 569 -21.33 -27.02 22.70
C TRP A 569 -21.04 -28.50 22.76
N VAL A 570 -22.11 -29.32 22.91
CA VAL A 570 -22.10 -30.79 22.83
C VAL A 570 -23.20 -31.23 21.87
N GLY A 571 -22.89 -32.20 21.03
CA GLY A 571 -23.85 -32.84 20.11
C GLY A 571 -23.50 -34.31 19.88
N HIS A 572 -24.34 -35.00 19.13
CA HIS A 572 -24.07 -36.41 18.80
C HIS A 572 -23.09 -36.51 17.62
N TYR A 573 -23.23 -35.63 16.63
CA TYR A 573 -22.43 -35.68 15.41
C TYR A 573 -21.79 -34.34 15.12
N LEU A 574 -20.63 -34.36 14.49
CA LEU A 574 -19.91 -33.16 14.09
C LEU A 574 -20.77 -32.18 13.28
N ARG A 575 -21.58 -32.69 12.35
CA ARG A 575 -22.43 -31.85 11.47
C ARG A 575 -23.52 -31.10 12.22
N GLU A 576 -23.91 -31.51 13.42
CA GLU A 576 -24.88 -30.75 14.23
C GLU A 576 -24.32 -29.40 14.67
N SER A 577 -22.99 -29.25 14.75
CA SER A 577 -22.33 -27.98 15.07
C SER A 577 -22.57 -26.88 14.03
N ILE A 578 -22.96 -27.22 12.80
CA ILE A 578 -23.33 -26.27 11.74
C ILE A 578 -24.45 -25.33 12.23
N ARG A 579 -25.38 -25.82 13.07
CA ARG A 579 -26.45 -24.99 13.66
C ARG A 579 -25.90 -23.89 14.55
N VAL A 580 -24.85 -24.19 15.33
CA VAL A 580 -24.18 -23.20 16.18
C VAL A 580 -23.38 -22.20 15.34
N LEU A 581 -22.68 -22.69 14.33
CA LEU A 581 -21.95 -21.87 13.38
C LEU A 581 -22.87 -20.93 12.61
N ALA A 582 -24.02 -21.42 12.13
CA ALA A 582 -25.04 -20.62 11.45
C ALA A 582 -25.63 -19.53 12.37
N LEU A 583 -25.89 -19.87 13.62
CA LEU A 583 -26.38 -18.93 14.62
C LEU A 583 -25.37 -17.81 14.91
N MET A 584 -24.10 -18.15 15.10
CA MET A 584 -23.03 -17.17 15.31
C MET A 584 -22.84 -16.26 14.07
N ALA A 585 -22.88 -16.86 12.88
CA ALA A 585 -22.79 -16.10 11.62
C ALA A 585 -23.99 -15.14 11.44
N ALA A 586 -25.21 -15.57 11.75
CA ALA A 586 -26.41 -14.73 11.68
C ALA A 586 -26.38 -13.55 12.67
N LYS A 587 -25.70 -13.72 13.81
CA LYS A 587 -25.45 -12.64 14.79
C LYS A 587 -24.25 -11.75 14.44
N GLY A 588 -23.55 -12.02 13.32
CA GLY A 588 -22.37 -11.27 12.94
C GLY A 588 -21.15 -11.48 13.82
N TRP A 589 -21.07 -12.63 14.50
CA TRP A 589 -19.93 -12.97 15.37
C TRP A 589 -18.81 -13.60 14.54
N ASN A 590 -17.58 -13.11 14.72
CA ASN A 590 -16.39 -13.72 14.16
C ASN A 590 -15.85 -14.80 15.12
N ILE A 591 -15.39 -15.91 14.56
CA ILE A 591 -14.78 -17.01 15.32
C ILE A 591 -13.26 -16.86 15.27
N ASN A 592 -12.63 -16.53 16.39
CA ASN A 592 -11.17 -16.40 16.47
C ASN A 592 -10.47 -17.76 16.59
N SER A 593 -11.10 -18.68 17.30
CA SER A 593 -10.64 -20.06 17.41
C SER A 593 -11.80 -21.03 17.61
N ALA A 594 -11.61 -22.25 17.11
CA ALA A 594 -12.53 -23.35 17.36
C ALA A 594 -11.76 -24.64 17.65
N GLU A 595 -12.25 -25.45 18.57
CA GLU A 595 -11.68 -26.73 18.97
C GLU A 595 -12.79 -27.75 19.03
N PHE A 596 -12.58 -28.91 18.38
CA PHE A 596 -13.52 -30.01 18.35
C PHE A 596 -12.82 -31.30 18.77
N VAL A 597 -13.49 -32.07 19.60
CA VAL A 597 -13.16 -33.46 19.91
C VAL A 597 -14.33 -34.34 19.51
N VAL A 598 -14.10 -35.27 18.59
CA VAL A 598 -15.13 -36.12 17.99
C VAL A 598 -14.91 -37.57 18.47
N GLU A 599 -15.81 -38.04 19.30
CA GLU A 599 -15.86 -39.39 19.82
C GLU A 599 -16.99 -40.19 19.11
N PRO A 600 -17.06 -41.52 19.23
CA PRO A 600 -18.01 -42.31 18.43
C PRO A 600 -19.49 -41.93 18.65
N ASP A 601 -19.85 -41.51 19.85
CA ASP A 601 -21.22 -41.24 20.33
C ASP A 601 -21.49 -39.78 20.66
N HIS A 602 -20.46 -38.94 20.66
CA HIS A 602 -20.63 -37.53 20.93
C HIS A 602 -19.52 -36.64 20.35
N THR A 603 -19.82 -35.39 20.16
CA THR A 603 -18.90 -34.35 19.74
C THR A 603 -18.94 -33.18 20.71
N ARG A 604 -17.78 -32.71 21.16
CA ARG A 604 -17.64 -31.51 21.97
C ARG A 604 -16.93 -30.42 21.16
N ALA A 605 -17.40 -29.18 21.31
CA ALA A 605 -16.76 -28.03 20.66
C ALA A 605 -16.66 -26.84 21.59
N ARG A 606 -15.57 -26.10 21.46
CA ARG A 606 -15.34 -24.78 22.10
C ARG A 606 -14.99 -23.77 21.02
N PHE A 607 -15.68 -22.63 21.05
CA PHE A 607 -15.44 -21.50 20.14
C PHE A 607 -15.09 -20.28 20.97
N THR A 608 -14.05 -19.56 20.58
CA THR A 608 -13.81 -18.19 21.05
C THR A 608 -14.33 -17.24 19.99
N VAL A 609 -15.27 -16.39 20.37
CA VAL A 609 -15.98 -15.52 19.42
C VAL A 609 -15.80 -14.05 19.79
N TYR A 610 -15.84 -13.23 18.77
CA TYR A 610 -15.75 -11.77 18.85
C TYR A 610 -16.95 -11.14 18.15
N ASN A 611 -17.60 -10.18 18.81
CA ASN A 611 -18.76 -9.48 18.27
C ASN A 611 -18.32 -8.16 17.63
N THR A 612 -18.43 -8.06 16.30
CA THR A 612 -18.05 -6.88 15.51
C THR A 612 -19.07 -5.74 15.57
N LEU A 613 -20.28 -5.98 16.09
CA LEU A 613 -21.35 -4.99 16.12
C LEU A 613 -21.38 -4.17 17.42
N GLY A 614 -20.51 -4.47 18.39
CA GLY A 614 -20.43 -3.75 19.67
C GLY A 614 -21.61 -3.97 20.61
N THR A 615 -22.54 -4.85 20.26
CA THR A 615 -23.63 -5.28 21.15
C THR A 615 -23.08 -6.39 22.05
N GLY A 616 -23.31 -6.28 23.37
CA GLY A 616 -22.89 -7.33 24.31
C GLY A 616 -23.48 -8.69 23.97
N PHE A 617 -22.99 -9.74 24.61
CA PHE A 617 -23.48 -11.10 24.43
C PHE A 617 -24.68 -11.37 25.38
N ASP A 618 -25.87 -11.60 24.81
CA ASP A 618 -27.06 -11.99 25.56
C ASP A 618 -27.20 -13.52 25.57
N GLN A 619 -26.94 -14.16 26.73
CA GLN A 619 -27.05 -15.59 26.92
C GLN A 619 -28.47 -16.09 26.71
N ALA A 620 -29.49 -15.36 27.18
CA ALA A 620 -30.89 -15.78 27.11
C ALA A 620 -31.39 -15.74 25.65
N GLU A 621 -31.08 -14.65 24.96
CA GLU A 621 -31.40 -14.51 23.54
C GLU A 621 -30.70 -15.57 22.68
N PHE A 622 -29.42 -15.84 22.94
CA PHE A 622 -28.64 -16.87 22.22
C PHE A 622 -29.20 -18.27 22.44
N ALA A 623 -29.52 -18.61 23.70
CA ALA A 623 -30.15 -19.88 24.05
C ALA A 623 -31.55 -20.05 23.41
N GLN A 624 -32.35 -18.98 23.39
CA GLN A 624 -33.67 -19.00 22.75
C GLN A 624 -33.55 -19.16 21.23
N ALA A 625 -32.63 -18.47 20.59
CA ALA A 625 -32.35 -18.57 19.16
C ALA A 625 -31.91 -19.99 18.77
N TYR A 626 -31.05 -20.61 19.58
CA TYR A 626 -30.66 -22.00 19.38
C TYR A 626 -31.83 -22.98 19.49
N LYS A 627 -32.70 -22.81 20.50
CA LYS A 627 -33.93 -23.62 20.68
C LYS A 627 -34.87 -23.51 19.51
N SER A 628 -35.08 -22.30 18.98
CA SER A 628 -36.03 -22.05 17.89
C SER A 628 -35.67 -22.74 16.58
N GLY A 629 -34.38 -23.08 16.38
CA GLY A 629 -33.88 -23.68 15.15
C GLY A 629 -34.01 -22.80 13.89
N VAL A 630 -34.28 -21.50 14.05
CA VAL A 630 -34.49 -20.56 12.93
C VAL A 630 -33.23 -20.44 12.07
N TYR A 631 -32.05 -20.56 12.68
CA TYR A 631 -30.76 -20.50 12.00
C TYR A 631 -30.19 -21.91 11.84
N SER A 632 -30.72 -22.68 10.92
CA SER A 632 -30.31 -24.09 10.71
C SER A 632 -29.36 -24.26 9.52
N ALA A 633 -29.17 -23.24 8.70
CA ALA A 633 -28.28 -23.25 7.54
C ALA A 633 -27.30 -22.07 7.58
N LEU A 634 -26.11 -22.29 7.02
CA LEU A 634 -25.12 -21.23 6.86
C LEU A 634 -25.64 -20.15 5.91
N PRO A 635 -25.28 -18.88 6.13
CA PRO A 635 -25.64 -17.82 5.19
C PRO A 635 -24.99 -18.08 3.84
N ASP A 636 -25.75 -17.81 2.76
CA ASP A 636 -25.21 -17.84 1.40
C ASP A 636 -24.32 -16.62 1.20
N THR A 637 -23.02 -16.84 1.22
CA THR A 637 -22.03 -15.76 1.09
C THR A 637 -21.28 -15.89 -0.22
N THR A 638 -21.55 -15.01 -1.16
CA THR A 638 -20.73 -14.87 -2.37
C THR A 638 -19.40 -14.20 -1.98
N PRO A 639 -18.23 -14.86 -2.16
CA PRO A 639 -16.95 -14.23 -1.84
C PRO A 639 -16.71 -13.02 -2.73
N THR A 640 -16.39 -11.89 -2.14
CA THR A 640 -16.02 -10.66 -2.85
C THR A 640 -14.53 -10.61 -3.21
N ILE A 641 -13.72 -11.56 -2.71
CA ILE A 641 -12.27 -11.64 -2.91
C ILE A 641 -11.93 -13.08 -3.28
N ALA A 642 -11.07 -13.28 -4.27
CA ALA A 642 -10.53 -14.60 -4.61
C ALA A 642 -9.81 -15.19 -3.39
N ALA A 643 -10.32 -16.31 -2.88
CA ALA A 643 -9.72 -16.98 -1.74
C ALA A 643 -8.56 -17.87 -2.21
N THR A 644 -7.42 -17.79 -1.51
CA THR A 644 -6.30 -18.72 -1.67
C THR A 644 -6.40 -19.84 -0.64
N THR A 645 -6.12 -21.08 -1.04
CA THR A 645 -6.16 -22.24 -0.16
C THR A 645 -4.93 -23.10 -0.39
N ALA A 646 -4.32 -23.59 0.69
CA ALA A 646 -3.24 -24.58 0.68
C ALA A 646 -3.52 -25.69 1.68
N THR A 647 -3.10 -26.90 1.36
CA THR A 647 -3.25 -28.10 2.19
C THR A 647 -1.90 -28.72 2.47
N PHE A 648 -1.69 -29.18 3.71
CA PHE A 648 -0.46 -29.84 4.15
C PHE A 648 -0.80 -31.11 4.93
N TRP A 649 -0.04 -32.21 4.71
CA TRP A 649 -0.27 -33.49 5.35
C TRP A 649 0.85 -33.88 6.28
N PHE A 650 0.48 -34.31 7.49
CA PHE A 650 1.37 -34.89 8.50
C PHE A 650 0.79 -36.25 8.94
N GLY A 651 1.07 -37.30 8.18
CA GLY A 651 0.40 -38.59 8.40
C GLY A 651 -1.09 -38.54 8.06
N ASN A 652 -1.96 -38.76 9.05
CA ASN A 652 -3.42 -38.61 8.93
C ASN A 652 -3.95 -37.24 9.39
N ILE A 653 -3.05 -36.31 9.71
CA ILE A 653 -3.40 -34.96 10.07
C ILE A 653 -3.32 -34.08 8.81
N LEU A 654 -4.42 -33.39 8.53
CA LEU A 654 -4.54 -32.41 7.46
C LEU A 654 -4.51 -31.00 8.08
N GLU A 655 -3.60 -30.18 7.60
CA GLU A 655 -3.62 -28.72 7.86
C GLU A 655 -4.10 -28.01 6.60
N ILE A 656 -5.10 -27.13 6.76
CA ILE A 656 -5.70 -26.32 5.71
C ILE A 656 -5.46 -24.86 6.08
N ARG A 657 -4.90 -24.09 5.16
CA ARG A 657 -4.71 -22.64 5.29
C ARG A 657 -5.48 -21.95 4.18
N THR A 658 -6.35 -21.04 4.53
CA THR A 658 -7.18 -20.31 3.56
C THR A 658 -7.45 -18.88 4.02
N THR A 659 -7.87 -18.03 3.09
CA THR A 659 -8.34 -16.68 3.42
C THR A 659 -9.55 -16.78 4.36
N ASP A 660 -9.52 -16.07 5.50
CA ASP A 660 -10.65 -16.02 6.42
C ASP A 660 -11.84 -15.28 5.77
N ARG A 661 -13.00 -15.92 5.87
CA ARG A 661 -14.27 -15.38 5.37
C ARG A 661 -15.45 -15.93 6.15
N GLN A 662 -16.55 -15.20 6.12
CA GLN A 662 -17.77 -15.66 6.76
C GLN A 662 -18.19 -17.03 6.26
N ALA A 663 -18.60 -17.92 7.17
CA ALA A 663 -19.03 -19.30 6.94
C ALA A 663 -17.96 -20.29 6.44
N ALA A 664 -16.69 -19.87 6.26
CA ALA A 664 -15.61 -20.76 5.74
C ALA A 664 -15.45 -22.05 6.54
N LEU A 665 -15.43 -21.97 7.88
CA LEU A 665 -15.33 -23.16 8.75
C LEU A 665 -16.53 -24.09 8.56
N GLY A 666 -17.74 -23.57 8.53
CA GLY A 666 -18.94 -24.37 8.35
C GLY A 666 -18.98 -25.07 6.99
N THR A 667 -18.65 -24.35 5.91
CA THR A 667 -18.57 -24.92 4.56
C THR A 667 -17.49 -25.99 4.46
N LEU A 668 -16.34 -25.82 5.14
CA LEU A 668 -15.29 -26.82 5.21
C LEU A 668 -15.78 -28.09 5.92
N MET A 669 -16.50 -27.95 7.04
CA MET A 669 -17.02 -29.07 7.80
C MET A 669 -18.03 -29.95 7.05
N GLU A 670 -18.68 -29.40 6.01
CA GLU A 670 -19.60 -30.17 5.16
C GLU A 670 -18.90 -31.19 4.26
N VAL A 671 -17.63 -30.96 3.92
CA VAL A 671 -16.86 -31.76 2.97
C VAL A 671 -15.76 -32.59 3.61
N LEU A 672 -15.38 -32.29 4.86
CA LEU A 672 -14.38 -33.10 5.57
C LEU A 672 -14.88 -34.53 5.86
N PRO A 673 -14.04 -35.56 5.68
CA PRO A 673 -14.32 -36.90 6.13
C PRO A 673 -14.51 -37.00 7.66
N GLU A 674 -14.85 -38.17 8.15
CA GLU A 674 -14.86 -38.43 9.59
C GLU A 674 -13.49 -38.12 10.22
N LEU A 675 -13.52 -37.43 11.36
CA LEU A 675 -12.31 -36.96 12.05
C LEU A 675 -12.33 -37.32 13.55
N HIS A 676 -11.17 -37.26 14.17
CA HIS A 676 -11.00 -37.44 15.61
C HIS A 676 -11.05 -36.11 16.35
N TRP A 677 -10.44 -35.11 15.77
CA TRP A 677 -10.41 -33.74 16.32
C TRP A 677 -10.15 -32.71 15.22
N LEU A 678 -10.54 -31.49 15.51
CA LEU A 678 -10.25 -30.33 14.67
C LEU A 678 -9.92 -29.14 15.56
N THR A 679 -8.91 -28.39 15.15
CA THR A 679 -8.62 -27.03 15.70
C THR A 679 -8.65 -26.02 14.56
N MET A 680 -9.15 -24.83 14.86
CA MET A 680 -9.13 -23.70 13.95
C MET A 680 -8.64 -22.45 14.70
N SER A 681 -7.85 -21.64 14.02
CA SER A 681 -7.41 -20.31 14.47
C SER A 681 -7.38 -19.34 13.30
N ASN A 682 -7.60 -18.05 13.59
CA ASN A 682 -7.56 -16.97 12.62
C ASN A 682 -6.44 -15.97 12.94
N PRO A 683 -5.16 -16.29 12.58
CA PRO A 683 -4.09 -15.32 12.67
C PRO A 683 -4.19 -14.30 11.53
N GLY A 684 -4.62 -13.08 11.85
CA GLY A 684 -4.85 -12.02 10.88
C GLY A 684 -6.04 -12.31 9.96
N ALA A 685 -5.84 -12.30 8.65
CA ALA A 685 -6.87 -12.59 7.63
C ALA A 685 -6.83 -14.04 7.11
N THR A 686 -6.15 -14.92 7.81
CA THR A 686 -5.97 -16.33 7.41
C THR A 686 -6.66 -17.25 8.41
N MET A 687 -7.49 -18.15 7.91
CA MET A 687 -8.03 -19.26 8.69
C MET A 687 -7.10 -20.46 8.55
N ILE A 688 -6.62 -21.00 9.67
CA ILE A 688 -5.81 -22.22 9.74
C ILE A 688 -6.62 -23.30 10.45
N VAL A 689 -6.85 -24.41 9.77
CA VAL A 689 -7.55 -25.57 10.33
C VAL A 689 -6.60 -26.75 10.35
N GLN A 690 -6.46 -27.39 11.48
CA GLN A 690 -5.78 -28.68 11.63
C GLN A 690 -6.79 -29.74 12.05
N CYS A 691 -6.85 -30.87 11.37
CA CYS A 691 -7.75 -31.92 11.72
C CYS A 691 -7.10 -33.31 11.55
N SER A 692 -7.38 -34.22 12.47
CA SER A 692 -6.97 -35.63 12.39
C SER A 692 -8.12 -36.43 11.82
N LEU A 693 -7.91 -37.00 10.62
CA LEU A 693 -8.92 -37.77 9.90
C LEU A 693 -8.91 -39.23 10.33
N ARG A 694 -10.09 -39.86 10.37
CA ARG A 694 -10.22 -41.31 10.59
C ARG A 694 -9.75 -42.06 9.34
N PRO A 695 -9.15 -43.28 9.48
CA PRO A 695 -8.71 -44.04 8.33
C PRO A 695 -9.83 -44.33 7.33
N GLY A 696 -9.49 -44.44 6.04
CA GLY A 696 -10.45 -44.79 4.98
C GLY A 696 -10.77 -43.67 3.99
N PHE A 697 -10.05 -42.54 4.05
CA PHE A 697 -10.20 -41.44 3.12
C PHE A 697 -9.20 -41.51 1.96
N ASP A 698 -9.56 -40.91 0.83
CA ASP A 698 -8.65 -40.62 -0.29
C ASP A 698 -8.14 -39.17 -0.17
N ARG A 699 -6.83 -39.00 0.03
CA ARG A 699 -6.18 -37.66 0.19
C ARG A 699 -6.47 -36.73 -1.01
N ALA A 700 -6.36 -37.25 -2.23
CA ALA A 700 -6.57 -36.46 -3.41
C ALA A 700 -8.04 -36.00 -3.55
N ALA A 701 -8.99 -36.83 -3.12
CA ALA A 701 -10.39 -36.44 -3.07
C ALA A 701 -10.64 -35.36 -2.02
N VAL A 702 -10.08 -35.52 -0.82
CA VAL A 702 -10.19 -34.52 0.26
C VAL A 702 -9.61 -33.18 -0.17
N GLU A 703 -8.41 -33.16 -0.76
CA GLU A 703 -7.79 -31.90 -1.26
C GLU A 703 -8.63 -31.22 -2.33
N ARG A 704 -9.16 -31.98 -3.28
CA ARG A 704 -10.05 -31.41 -4.32
C ARG A 704 -11.32 -30.82 -3.72
N ASP A 705 -11.97 -31.51 -2.80
CA ASP A 705 -13.22 -31.04 -2.19
C ASP A 705 -13.00 -29.85 -1.29
N VAL A 706 -11.96 -29.86 -0.47
CA VAL A 706 -11.54 -28.72 0.36
C VAL A 706 -11.23 -27.50 -0.51
N THR A 707 -10.41 -27.68 -1.55
CA THR A 707 -10.06 -26.58 -2.46
C THR A 707 -11.30 -26.04 -3.15
N ARG A 708 -12.17 -26.92 -3.66
CA ARG A 708 -13.39 -26.54 -4.35
C ARG A 708 -14.29 -25.65 -3.47
N VAL A 709 -14.59 -26.05 -2.25
CA VAL A 709 -15.52 -25.28 -1.37
C VAL A 709 -14.92 -24.01 -0.78
N LEU A 710 -13.59 -23.94 -0.68
CA LEU A 710 -12.90 -22.78 -0.14
C LEU A 710 -12.47 -21.75 -1.21
N THR A 711 -12.31 -22.16 -2.48
CA THR A 711 -11.87 -21.26 -3.58
C THR A 711 -12.99 -20.90 -4.56
N THR A 712 -14.10 -21.65 -4.62
CA THR A 712 -15.25 -21.24 -5.46
C THR A 712 -15.92 -20.00 -4.92
N SER A 713 -16.04 -19.00 -5.83
CA SER A 713 -16.82 -17.79 -5.64
C SER A 713 -18.29 -18.04 -5.90
#